data_43ee2767a169672b172ef94a1e979f57
#
_entry.id   43ee2767a169672b172ef94a1e979f57
#
_cell.length_a   1.000
_cell.length_b   1.000
_cell.length_c   1.000
_cell.angle_alpha   90.00
_cell.angle_beta   90.00
_cell.angle_gamma   90.00
#
_symmetry.space_group_name_H-M   'P 1'
#
loop_
_entity.id
_entity.type
_entity.pdbx_description
1 polymer ?
#
loop_
_entity_poly.entity_id
_entity_poly.type
_entity_poly.pdbx_seq_one_letter_code
_entity_poly.pdbx_strand_id
1 'polypeptide(L)'
;MNGINVTRRRALGLLGSVSAAAIAGGALAQGLSLQDVGRDLGLLPTVTVYTARRVITMEGNEPEIDAVAVVGDRVLAAGPRAAIEARLGNQPHVIDDRFEGKVIIAGLIDQHVHPVLAALTMTAKVIAIEDWDLPTGFSPAARTPEDYIARLTAAEEAMTDPETPLLTWGYHHYFHGLVRRPDLDAISATRPIIVWHRSAHEFVMNTPALELVGVTEAFVDGLQGTPREQSDFAAGHFYEQGAFAIMPLIAPVLATPERLMTGLALARDYAHRAGVTLMCEPGGVLSRPLQDAQNTVLSGEDAPMRTFYMADGKSLAALHLKDGRLIEETEALLDWGTGKTAFLPRQVKLFADGAIYSQLMQVTVPYTDGHAGEWIMDPDFFNPSFDAYWAAGYQIHIHQNGDLGLDIVLDAVERNMRRTPRADHRTVIVHFGYARADQCDRLAALGCIVSANPYYVTALADRYGEIGLGPERADGLVPVGFVRDNGTPISFHSDMPMAPGQPLFLVWAGVNRTTVSGRVAGPEHRLTVEEALRAVTIDAAQSLRLDVERGSIAPGKYATFTILEDDPFGVPPEAIRDIKVWGTVLEGRVFPVPKAAKIDETRLFAPKGTARQAPLYALASVVPVAMRGGFGGCGCCASPSDASCAAPGRVAGAMGCCSTNALGWAVAAEWAARV
;
A
#
# COMPACT_ATOMS: atom_id res chain seq x y z
N MET A 1 -53.48 0.46 6.24
CA MET A 1 -53.22 1.54 5.28
C MET A 1 -51.70 1.65 5.13
N ASN A 2 -51.16 0.98 4.16
CA ASN A 2 -49.69 0.98 3.95
C ASN A 2 -49.32 2.17 3.06
N GLY A 3 -48.67 3.18 3.67
CA GLY A 3 -48.15 4.33 2.93
C GLY A 3 -46.94 3.94 2.11
N ILE A 4 -47.04 4.04 0.79
CA ILE A 4 -45.93 3.85 -0.15
C ILE A 4 -45.04 5.10 -0.04
N ASN A 5 -43.87 4.96 0.57
CA ASN A 5 -42.85 6.00 0.58
C ASN A 5 -42.15 6.06 -0.79
N VAL A 6 -42.64 6.92 -1.67
CA VAL A 6 -42.00 7.21 -2.96
C VAL A 6 -40.92 8.25 -2.71
N THR A 7 -39.65 7.89 -2.84
CA THR A 7 -38.54 8.83 -2.70
C THR A 7 -38.63 9.96 -3.74
N ARG A 8 -38.25 11.19 -3.36
CA ARG A 8 -38.27 12.39 -4.21
C ARG A 8 -37.66 12.19 -5.62
N ARG A 9 -36.69 11.30 -5.76
CA ARG A 9 -36.08 10.92 -7.05
C ARG A 9 -37.04 10.12 -7.97
N ARG A 10 -37.88 9.24 -7.42
CA ARG A 10 -38.88 8.50 -8.21
C ARG A 10 -40.08 9.36 -8.63
N ALA A 11 -40.47 10.31 -7.78
CA ALA A 11 -41.55 11.25 -8.12
C ALA A 11 -41.11 12.24 -9.21
N LEU A 12 -39.87 12.73 -9.19
CA LEU A 12 -39.31 13.58 -10.25
C LEU A 12 -39.12 12.82 -11.57
N GLY A 13 -38.75 11.53 -11.51
CA GLY A 13 -38.61 10.69 -12.71
C GLY A 13 -39.96 10.39 -13.41
N LEU A 14 -41.05 10.22 -12.64
CA LEU A 14 -42.38 9.97 -13.18
C LEU A 14 -43.05 11.24 -13.74
N LEU A 15 -42.87 12.39 -13.10
CA LEU A 15 -43.38 13.67 -13.60
C LEU A 15 -42.59 14.16 -14.83
N GLY A 16 -41.28 13.91 -14.88
CA GLY A 16 -40.42 14.22 -16.03
C GLY A 16 -40.76 13.41 -17.29
N SER A 17 -41.13 12.12 -17.16
CA SER A 17 -41.41 11.25 -18.30
C SER A 17 -42.72 11.59 -19.04
N VAL A 18 -43.74 12.00 -18.31
CA VAL A 18 -45.04 12.37 -18.94
C VAL A 18 -44.95 13.75 -19.61
N SER A 19 -44.28 14.70 -18.98
CA SER A 19 -44.06 16.04 -19.56
C SER A 19 -43.12 16.03 -20.76
N ALA A 20 -42.03 15.23 -20.69
CA ALA A 20 -41.08 15.09 -21.79
C ALA A 20 -41.71 14.41 -23.04
N ALA A 21 -42.59 13.44 -22.86
CA ALA A 21 -43.27 12.81 -23.98
C ALA A 21 -44.27 13.73 -24.68
N ALA A 22 -44.98 14.61 -23.96
CA ALA A 22 -45.90 15.58 -24.52
C ALA A 22 -45.17 16.74 -25.27
N ILE A 23 -44.02 17.18 -24.71
CA ILE A 23 -43.19 18.24 -25.32
C ILE A 23 -42.43 17.66 -26.53
N ALA A 24 -41.92 16.43 -26.46
CA ALA A 24 -41.26 15.76 -27.59
C ALA A 24 -42.22 15.55 -28.78
N GLY A 25 -43.49 15.23 -28.53
CA GLY A 25 -44.50 15.09 -29.57
C GLY A 25 -44.78 16.42 -30.29
N GLY A 26 -44.83 17.54 -29.56
CA GLY A 26 -45.00 18.86 -30.11
C GLY A 26 -43.78 19.41 -30.87
N ALA A 27 -42.60 19.09 -30.35
CA ALA A 27 -41.32 19.53 -30.93
C ALA A 27 -40.98 18.79 -32.24
N LEU A 28 -41.24 17.49 -32.29
CA LEU A 28 -41.09 16.71 -33.55
C LEU A 28 -42.00 17.21 -34.67
N ALA A 29 -43.19 17.71 -34.33
CA ALA A 29 -44.09 18.35 -35.29
C ALA A 29 -43.56 19.70 -35.84
N GLN A 30 -42.63 20.32 -35.16
CA GLN A 30 -41.95 21.57 -35.55
C GLN A 30 -40.54 21.34 -36.12
N GLY A 31 -40.09 20.10 -36.32
CA GLY A 31 -38.76 19.76 -36.85
C GLY A 31 -37.60 19.96 -35.87
N LEU A 32 -37.89 20.15 -34.56
CA LEU A 32 -36.86 20.23 -33.50
C LEU A 32 -36.36 18.85 -33.15
N SER A 33 -35.05 18.70 -32.98
CA SER A 33 -34.46 17.47 -32.47
C SER A 33 -34.73 17.29 -30.95
N LEU A 34 -34.71 16.05 -30.43
CA LEU A 34 -34.79 15.80 -28.98
C LEU A 34 -33.66 16.50 -28.21
N GLN A 35 -32.54 16.73 -28.87
CA GLN A 35 -31.41 17.48 -28.29
C GLN A 35 -31.76 18.98 -28.15
N ASP A 36 -32.41 19.58 -29.14
CA ASP A 36 -32.83 20.97 -29.05
C ASP A 36 -33.87 21.19 -27.95
N VAL A 37 -34.83 20.28 -27.85
CA VAL A 37 -35.83 20.28 -26.77
C VAL A 37 -35.17 20.10 -25.39
N GLY A 38 -34.24 19.18 -25.27
CA GLY A 38 -33.50 18.92 -24.03
C GLY A 38 -32.69 20.15 -23.59
N ARG A 39 -32.04 20.82 -24.56
CA ARG A 39 -31.28 22.06 -24.33
C ARG A 39 -32.20 23.20 -23.86
N ASP A 40 -33.29 23.46 -24.56
CA ASP A 40 -34.20 24.57 -24.29
C ASP A 40 -34.92 24.40 -22.93
N LEU A 41 -35.05 23.17 -22.48
CA LEU A 41 -35.57 22.84 -21.14
C LEU A 41 -34.49 22.81 -20.05
N GLY A 42 -33.21 23.05 -20.38
CA GLY A 42 -32.08 22.95 -19.44
C GLY A 42 -31.87 21.52 -18.90
N LEU A 43 -32.29 20.51 -19.66
CA LEU A 43 -32.18 19.09 -19.25
C LEU A 43 -30.87 18.45 -19.69
N LEU A 44 -30.12 19.08 -20.59
CA LEU A 44 -28.83 18.58 -21.03
C LEU A 44 -27.75 18.94 -20.01
N PRO A 45 -26.95 17.97 -19.54
CA PRO A 45 -25.84 18.26 -18.63
C PRO A 45 -24.79 19.12 -19.34
N THR A 46 -24.17 20.04 -18.60
CA THR A 46 -23.03 20.81 -19.09
C THR A 46 -21.81 19.88 -19.21
N VAL A 47 -21.15 19.91 -20.37
CA VAL A 47 -19.89 19.20 -20.61
C VAL A 47 -18.74 20.12 -20.20
N THR A 48 -17.76 19.61 -19.45
CA THR A 48 -16.48 20.29 -19.22
C THR A 48 -15.44 19.71 -20.17
N VAL A 49 -14.81 20.56 -20.97
CA VAL A 49 -13.70 20.16 -21.85
C VAL A 49 -12.40 20.69 -21.25
N TYR A 50 -11.64 19.80 -20.65
CA TYR A 50 -10.29 20.11 -20.19
C TYR A 50 -9.33 20.11 -21.37
N THR A 51 -8.56 21.19 -21.53
CA THR A 51 -7.51 21.31 -22.55
C THR A 51 -6.14 21.16 -21.93
N ALA A 52 -5.21 20.51 -22.64
CA ALA A 52 -3.87 20.23 -22.18
C ALA A 52 -2.85 20.33 -23.32
N ARG A 53 -1.57 20.39 -23.00
CA ARG A 53 -0.50 20.24 -24.00
C ARG A 53 -0.54 18.84 -24.63
N ARG A 54 -0.86 17.81 -23.84
CA ARG A 54 -1.02 16.42 -24.25
C ARG A 54 -1.94 15.68 -23.28
N VAL A 55 -2.70 14.72 -23.79
CA VAL A 55 -3.45 13.76 -22.97
C VAL A 55 -2.92 12.35 -23.24
N ILE A 56 -2.46 11.67 -22.19
CA ILE A 56 -1.98 10.29 -22.22
C ILE A 56 -3.12 9.41 -21.71
N THR A 57 -3.84 8.78 -22.64
CA THR A 57 -5.07 8.04 -22.34
C THR A 57 -4.84 6.68 -21.71
N MET A 58 -3.70 6.03 -21.95
CA MET A 58 -3.40 4.63 -21.63
C MET A 58 -4.29 3.61 -22.36
N GLU A 59 -4.97 4.03 -23.43
CA GLU A 59 -5.71 3.16 -24.38
C GLU A 59 -4.91 2.91 -25.66
N GLY A 60 -3.86 3.66 -25.89
CA GLY A 60 -2.92 3.59 -27.01
C GLY A 60 -2.04 4.82 -27.00
N ASN A 61 -1.01 4.82 -27.84
CA ASN A 61 -0.09 5.95 -27.96
C ASN A 61 -0.53 6.88 -29.09
N GLU A 62 -1.51 7.74 -28.82
CA GLU A 62 -1.99 8.76 -29.75
C GLU A 62 -1.43 10.14 -29.35
N PRO A 63 -0.38 10.66 -30.03
CA PRO A 63 0.30 11.90 -29.60
C PRO A 63 -0.52 13.18 -29.83
N GLU A 64 -1.60 13.11 -30.60
CA GLU A 64 -2.38 14.29 -31.01
C GLU A 64 -3.57 14.60 -30.10
N ILE A 65 -3.73 13.86 -28.99
CA ILE A 65 -4.83 14.11 -28.04
C ILE A 65 -4.44 15.27 -27.13
N ASP A 66 -5.22 16.35 -27.16
CA ASP A 66 -5.00 17.58 -26.38
C ASP A 66 -6.22 18.00 -25.55
N ALA A 67 -7.30 17.21 -25.55
CA ALA A 67 -8.48 17.51 -24.76
C ALA A 67 -9.22 16.28 -24.27
N VAL A 68 -9.92 16.45 -23.12
CA VAL A 68 -10.84 15.48 -22.53
C VAL A 68 -12.17 16.14 -22.21
N ALA A 69 -13.26 15.63 -22.76
CA ALA A 69 -14.61 16.05 -22.44
C ALA A 69 -15.19 15.18 -21.31
N VAL A 70 -15.78 15.82 -20.31
CA VAL A 70 -16.31 15.19 -19.10
C VAL A 70 -17.74 15.63 -18.85
N VAL A 71 -18.60 14.67 -18.48
CA VAL A 71 -19.97 14.92 -18.03
C VAL A 71 -20.15 14.33 -16.64
N GLY A 72 -20.39 15.18 -15.65
CA GLY A 72 -20.46 14.74 -14.26
C GLY A 72 -19.15 14.10 -13.82
N ASP A 73 -19.20 12.81 -13.48
CA ASP A 73 -18.06 12.02 -13.02
C ASP A 73 -17.44 11.14 -14.12
N ARG A 74 -17.93 11.23 -15.39
CA ARG A 74 -17.52 10.32 -16.47
C ARG A 74 -16.87 11.02 -17.65
N VAL A 75 -15.90 10.34 -18.25
CA VAL A 75 -15.32 10.72 -19.54
C VAL A 75 -16.36 10.54 -20.63
N LEU A 76 -16.59 11.60 -21.42
CA LEU A 76 -17.42 11.56 -22.61
C LEU A 76 -16.58 11.24 -23.86
N ALA A 77 -15.43 11.89 -23.99
CA ALA A 77 -14.51 11.68 -25.10
C ALA A 77 -13.10 12.17 -24.72
N ALA A 78 -12.07 11.61 -25.37
CA ALA A 78 -10.73 12.15 -25.44
C ALA A 78 -10.33 12.27 -26.92
N GLY A 79 -9.60 13.31 -27.29
CA GLY A 79 -9.20 13.53 -28.68
C GLY A 79 -8.70 14.94 -28.94
N PRO A 80 -8.46 15.28 -30.21
CA PRO A 80 -8.18 16.67 -30.60
C PRO A 80 -9.34 17.59 -30.18
N ARG A 81 -9.02 18.70 -29.52
CA ARG A 81 -10.00 19.68 -29.06
C ARG A 81 -11.01 20.06 -30.13
N ALA A 82 -10.53 20.42 -31.34
CA ALA A 82 -11.40 20.82 -32.44
C ALA A 82 -12.41 19.73 -32.85
N ALA A 83 -12.01 18.45 -32.76
CA ALA A 83 -12.90 17.32 -33.05
C ALA A 83 -13.96 17.13 -31.95
N ILE A 84 -13.60 17.35 -30.69
CA ILE A 84 -14.53 17.29 -29.55
C ILE A 84 -15.56 18.42 -29.67
N GLU A 85 -15.11 19.68 -29.87
CA GLU A 85 -16.01 20.85 -30.02
C GLU A 85 -16.95 20.68 -31.22
N ALA A 86 -16.44 20.19 -32.35
CA ALA A 86 -17.27 19.92 -33.52
C ALA A 86 -18.37 18.89 -33.25
N ARG A 87 -18.09 17.86 -32.45
CA ARG A 87 -19.05 16.83 -32.04
C ARG A 87 -20.06 17.35 -31.02
N LEU A 88 -19.64 18.21 -30.11
CA LEU A 88 -20.53 18.82 -29.12
C LEU A 88 -21.53 19.78 -29.78
N GLY A 89 -21.12 20.49 -30.85
CA GLY A 89 -22.00 21.38 -31.56
C GLY A 89 -22.70 22.39 -30.62
N ASN A 90 -24.02 22.26 -30.52
CA ASN A 90 -24.85 23.13 -29.65
C ASN A 90 -25.02 22.58 -28.21
N GLN A 91 -24.41 21.45 -27.86
CA GLN A 91 -24.44 20.93 -26.49
C GLN A 91 -23.80 21.95 -25.53
N PRO A 92 -24.46 22.35 -24.41
CA PRO A 92 -23.86 23.21 -23.42
C PRO A 92 -22.51 22.67 -22.94
N HIS A 93 -21.46 23.45 -23.10
CA HIS A 93 -20.12 23.07 -22.66
C HIS A 93 -19.31 24.27 -22.19
N VAL A 94 -18.31 23.98 -21.36
CA VAL A 94 -17.33 24.95 -20.84
C VAL A 94 -15.94 24.43 -21.19
N ILE A 95 -15.11 25.29 -21.73
CA ILE A 95 -13.69 25.00 -21.91
C ILE A 95 -12.97 25.37 -20.62
N ASP A 96 -12.28 24.40 -20.06
CA ASP A 96 -11.42 24.58 -18.88
C ASP A 96 -9.96 24.46 -19.33
N ASP A 97 -9.29 25.60 -19.44
CA ASP A 97 -7.93 25.74 -19.98
C ASP A 97 -6.83 25.72 -18.92
N ARG A 98 -7.18 25.45 -17.64
CA ARG A 98 -6.20 25.46 -16.54
C ARG A 98 -5.05 24.47 -16.73
N PHE A 99 -5.18 23.46 -17.60
CA PHE A 99 -4.16 22.46 -17.90
C PHE A 99 -3.49 22.65 -19.27
N GLU A 100 -3.74 23.76 -19.99
CA GLU A 100 -3.27 23.98 -21.36
C GLU A 100 -1.76 23.80 -21.54
N GLY A 101 -0.95 24.25 -20.58
CA GLY A 101 0.51 24.05 -20.58
C GLY A 101 0.99 22.72 -19.98
N LYS A 102 0.09 21.83 -19.53
CA LYS A 102 0.39 20.63 -18.73
C LYS A 102 0.04 19.36 -19.48
N VAL A 103 0.37 18.22 -18.88
CA VAL A 103 0.03 16.90 -19.41
C VAL A 103 -1.03 16.27 -18.51
N ILE A 104 -2.13 15.85 -19.12
CA ILE A 104 -3.14 15.01 -18.47
C ILE A 104 -2.77 13.55 -18.73
N ILE A 105 -2.63 12.76 -17.67
CA ILE A 105 -2.49 11.31 -17.77
C ILE A 105 -3.63 10.62 -17.01
N ALA A 106 -3.98 9.39 -17.37
CA ALA A 106 -4.86 8.56 -16.57
C ALA A 106 -4.41 8.57 -15.10
N GLY A 107 -5.36 8.62 -14.17
CA GLY A 107 -5.07 8.77 -12.75
C GLY A 107 -4.12 7.68 -12.24
N LEU A 108 -3.04 8.09 -11.60
CA LEU A 108 -2.02 7.18 -11.06
C LEU A 108 -2.61 6.38 -9.91
N ILE A 109 -2.22 5.11 -9.84
CA ILE A 109 -2.71 4.11 -8.88
C ILE A 109 -1.51 3.54 -8.11
N ASP A 110 -1.61 3.54 -6.78
CA ASP A 110 -0.74 2.75 -5.91
C ASP A 110 -1.59 1.64 -5.26
N GLN A 111 -1.53 0.46 -5.84
CA GLN A 111 -2.45 -0.63 -5.51
C GLN A 111 -2.08 -1.43 -4.26
N HIS A 112 -0.98 -1.09 -3.58
CA HIS A 112 -0.55 -1.75 -2.36
C HIS A 112 0.19 -0.75 -1.46
N VAL A 113 -0.53 -0.24 -0.48
CA VAL A 113 -0.04 0.69 0.54
C VAL A 113 -0.59 0.30 1.90
N HIS A 114 0.03 0.80 2.96
CA HIS A 114 -0.41 0.59 4.34
C HIS A 114 -0.67 1.94 5.03
N PRO A 115 -1.89 2.50 4.94
CA PRO A 115 -2.20 3.85 5.40
C PRO A 115 -1.90 4.09 6.87
N VAL A 116 -2.11 3.09 7.74
CA VAL A 116 -1.82 3.20 9.18
C VAL A 116 -0.32 3.28 9.44
N LEU A 117 0.49 2.43 8.79
CA LEU A 117 1.95 2.52 8.92
C LEU A 117 2.48 3.81 8.29
N ALA A 118 1.95 4.20 7.13
CA ALA A 118 2.26 5.46 6.51
C ALA A 118 1.95 6.64 7.45
N ALA A 119 0.83 6.61 8.16
CA ALA A 119 0.48 7.64 9.14
C ALA A 119 1.53 7.76 10.26
N LEU A 120 1.99 6.64 10.80
CA LEU A 120 3.02 6.65 11.83
C LEU A 120 4.37 7.14 11.28
N THR A 121 4.72 6.75 10.05
CA THR A 121 5.92 7.21 9.34
C THR A 121 5.88 8.72 9.06
N MET A 122 4.75 9.23 8.55
CA MET A 122 4.58 10.66 8.25
C MET A 122 4.70 11.57 9.48
N THR A 123 4.53 11.03 10.67
CA THR A 123 4.67 11.74 11.94
C THR A 123 5.99 11.43 12.65
N ALA A 124 6.88 10.66 12.04
CA ALA A 124 8.25 10.42 12.49
C ALA A 124 9.25 11.32 11.75
N LYS A 125 10.48 11.42 12.25
CA LYS A 125 11.59 11.96 11.48
C LYS A 125 12.09 10.89 10.51
N VAL A 126 11.85 11.08 9.23
CA VAL A 126 12.34 10.16 8.21
C VAL A 126 13.83 10.37 8.01
N ILE A 127 14.64 9.33 8.27
CA ILE A 127 16.07 9.24 7.98
C ILE A 127 16.29 7.92 7.26
N ALA A 128 16.26 7.95 5.94
CA ALA A 128 16.22 6.78 5.07
C ALA A 128 17.36 6.79 4.04
N ILE A 129 17.53 5.70 3.31
CA ILE A 129 18.57 5.57 2.28
C ILE A 129 18.24 6.33 0.99
N GLU A 130 17.00 6.78 0.82
CA GLU A 130 16.51 7.62 -0.29
C GLU A 130 15.93 8.95 0.20
N ASP A 131 15.78 9.86 -0.74
CA ASP A 131 15.13 11.15 -0.52
C ASP A 131 13.62 10.98 -0.33
N TRP A 132 13.03 11.78 0.59
CA TRP A 132 11.59 11.85 0.80
C TRP A 132 11.07 13.28 0.69
N ASP A 133 10.17 13.54 -0.26
CA ASP A 133 9.47 14.83 -0.39
C ASP A 133 8.17 14.78 0.44
N LEU A 134 8.30 14.95 1.75
CA LEU A 134 7.20 14.84 2.70
C LEU A 134 6.30 16.08 2.67
N PRO A 135 5.02 15.97 3.04
CA PRO A 135 4.14 17.14 3.21
C PRO A 135 4.70 18.17 4.21
N THR A 136 5.52 17.72 5.16
CA THR A 136 6.14 18.56 6.20
C THR A 136 7.48 19.16 5.78
N GLY A 137 8.07 18.71 4.68
CA GLY A 137 9.34 19.18 4.15
C GLY A 137 10.20 18.06 3.56
N PHE A 138 11.27 18.45 2.89
CA PHE A 138 12.19 17.51 2.24
C PHE A 138 13.12 16.85 3.26
N SER A 139 13.23 15.52 3.20
CA SER A 139 14.21 14.74 3.96
C SER A 139 15.20 14.07 3.00
N PRO A 140 16.46 14.55 2.94
CA PRO A 140 17.46 13.97 2.06
C PRO A 140 17.89 12.57 2.53
N ALA A 141 18.43 11.76 1.63
CA ALA A 141 18.95 10.43 1.90
C ALA A 141 20.11 10.47 2.93
N ALA A 142 20.19 9.43 3.78
CA ALA A 142 21.37 9.06 4.53
C ALA A 142 21.86 7.71 4.02
N ARG A 143 23.08 7.62 3.50
CA ARG A 143 23.56 6.40 2.83
C ARG A 143 24.75 5.75 3.51
N THR A 144 25.29 6.38 4.54
CA THR A 144 26.42 5.87 5.33
C THR A 144 26.09 5.90 6.82
N PRO A 145 26.81 5.14 7.65
CA PRO A 145 26.69 5.21 9.11
C PRO A 145 26.89 6.62 9.66
N GLU A 146 27.87 7.34 9.14
CA GLU A 146 28.22 8.71 9.58
C GLU A 146 27.11 9.70 9.26
N ASP A 147 26.54 9.63 8.02
CA ASP A 147 25.39 10.46 7.62
C ASP A 147 24.18 10.20 8.51
N TYR A 148 23.90 8.92 8.81
CA TYR A 148 22.76 8.55 9.64
C TYR A 148 22.88 9.13 11.06
N ILE A 149 24.01 8.93 11.73
CA ILE A 149 24.25 9.44 13.08
C ILE A 149 24.25 10.98 13.09
N ALA A 150 24.87 11.63 12.12
CA ALA A 150 24.86 13.09 12.01
C ALA A 150 23.44 13.64 11.89
N ARG A 151 22.58 13.01 11.07
CA ARG A 151 21.20 13.43 10.89
C ARG A 151 20.32 13.12 12.11
N LEU A 152 20.57 12.02 12.78
CA LEU A 152 19.87 11.67 14.02
C LEU A 152 20.21 12.69 15.13
N THR A 153 21.47 13.06 15.25
CA THR A 153 21.94 14.10 16.17
C THR A 153 21.33 15.46 15.85
N ALA A 154 21.36 15.88 14.57
CA ALA A 154 20.74 17.13 14.15
C ALA A 154 19.21 17.15 14.38
N ALA A 155 18.54 16.01 14.24
CA ALA A 155 17.11 15.90 14.53
C ALA A 155 16.82 16.06 16.02
N GLU A 156 17.66 15.51 16.89
CA GLU A 156 17.57 15.69 18.35
C GLU A 156 17.80 17.14 18.75
N GLU A 157 18.87 17.75 18.26
CA GLU A 157 19.24 19.16 18.56
C GLU A 157 18.19 20.18 18.10
N ALA A 158 17.43 19.86 17.02
CA ALA A 158 16.39 20.73 16.50
C ALA A 158 15.11 20.73 17.37
N MET A 159 14.95 19.77 18.26
CA MET A 159 13.77 19.65 19.14
C MET A 159 13.93 20.49 20.39
N THR A 160 13.00 21.42 20.60
CA THR A 160 13.09 22.38 21.73
C THR A 160 12.57 21.82 23.05
N ASP A 161 11.56 20.93 23.00
CA ASP A 161 11.00 20.32 24.21
C ASP A 161 11.72 19.00 24.53
N PRO A 162 12.50 18.92 25.65
CA PRO A 162 13.24 17.71 26.00
C PRO A 162 12.37 16.52 26.41
N GLU A 163 11.10 16.76 26.73
CA GLU A 163 10.16 15.72 27.13
C GLU A 163 9.53 15.00 25.94
N THR A 164 9.53 15.63 24.75
CA THR A 164 9.00 15.03 23.52
C THR A 164 9.96 13.97 22.99
N PRO A 165 9.53 12.71 22.83
CA PRO A 165 10.38 11.66 22.27
C PRO A 165 10.77 11.94 20.82
N LEU A 166 12.00 11.60 20.45
CA LEU A 166 12.42 11.54 19.04
C LEU A 166 12.11 10.16 18.49
N LEU A 167 11.14 10.09 17.60
CA LEU A 167 10.88 8.89 16.80
C LEU A 167 11.44 9.09 15.41
N THR A 168 12.24 8.12 14.93
CA THR A 168 12.76 8.12 13.57
C THR A 168 12.26 6.90 12.80
N TRP A 169 12.12 7.04 11.49
CA TRP A 169 11.77 5.98 10.54
C TRP A 169 12.82 5.87 9.44
N GLY A 170 13.08 4.65 8.96
CA GLY A 170 13.88 4.40 7.77
C GLY A 170 15.27 3.87 8.01
N TYR A 171 15.64 3.63 9.28
CA TYR A 171 16.88 2.96 9.63
C TYR A 171 17.01 1.61 8.94
N HIS A 172 18.22 1.31 8.44
CA HIS A 172 18.55 0.01 7.85
C HIS A 172 20.02 -0.30 8.12
N HIS A 173 20.27 -1.33 8.93
CA HIS A 173 21.61 -1.65 9.44
C HIS A 173 22.65 -1.95 8.34
N TYR A 174 22.25 -2.48 7.17
CA TYR A 174 23.19 -2.71 6.07
C TYR A 174 23.79 -1.42 5.47
N PHE A 175 23.10 -0.30 5.61
CA PHE A 175 23.55 1.00 5.10
C PHE A 175 24.05 1.90 6.23
N HIS A 176 23.32 1.91 7.35
CA HIS A 176 23.53 2.84 8.45
C HIS A 176 24.41 2.28 9.57
N GLY A 177 24.96 1.06 9.37
CA GLY A 177 25.72 0.38 10.40
C GLY A 177 24.87 -0.10 11.58
N LEU A 178 25.50 -0.74 12.54
CA LEU A 178 24.83 -1.22 13.74
C LEU A 178 24.71 -0.10 14.77
N VAL A 179 23.50 0.41 14.97
CA VAL A 179 23.17 1.37 16.03
C VAL A 179 22.71 0.60 17.27
N ARG A 180 23.20 1.02 18.45
CA ARG A 180 22.92 0.41 19.73
C ARG A 180 22.55 1.47 20.76
N ARG A 181 22.00 1.04 21.90
CA ARG A 181 21.65 1.89 23.04
C ARG A 181 22.76 2.86 23.45
N PRO A 182 24.05 2.43 23.63
CA PRO A 182 25.10 3.37 23.98
C PRO A 182 25.33 4.49 22.96
N ASP A 183 25.16 4.19 21.66
CA ASP A 183 25.30 5.18 20.59
C ASP A 183 24.19 6.24 20.69
N LEU A 184 22.97 5.80 20.98
CA LEU A 184 21.82 6.68 21.17
C LEU A 184 21.89 7.47 22.49
N ASP A 185 22.39 6.85 23.57
CA ASP A 185 22.63 7.51 24.86
C ASP A 185 23.72 8.61 24.74
N ALA A 186 24.72 8.43 23.84
CA ALA A 186 25.70 9.44 23.52
C ALA A 186 25.11 10.65 22.77
N ILE A 187 24.05 10.45 22.00
CA ILE A 187 23.31 11.55 21.33
C ILE A 187 22.49 12.31 22.38
N SER A 188 21.71 11.60 23.21
CA SER A 188 20.95 12.23 24.28
C SER A 188 20.74 11.28 25.46
N ALA A 189 21.22 11.69 26.64
CA ALA A 189 21.01 10.97 27.89
C ALA A 189 19.67 11.27 28.57
N THR A 190 18.88 12.20 28.03
CA THR A 190 17.62 12.66 28.64
C THR A 190 16.41 12.53 27.74
N ARG A 191 16.55 12.79 26.45
CA ARG A 191 15.45 12.63 25.49
C ARG A 191 15.26 11.17 25.10
N PRO A 192 14.02 10.62 25.18
CA PRO A 192 13.73 9.32 24.61
C PRO A 192 13.97 9.30 23.09
N ILE A 193 14.84 8.40 22.62
CA ILE A 193 15.11 8.19 21.19
C ILE A 193 14.66 6.78 20.82
N ILE A 194 13.73 6.69 19.86
CA ILE A 194 13.20 5.45 19.30
C ILE A 194 13.56 5.41 17.82
N VAL A 195 14.46 4.52 17.45
CA VAL A 195 14.83 4.25 16.07
C VAL A 195 13.98 3.09 15.56
N TRP A 196 13.16 3.36 14.54
CA TRP A 196 12.32 2.35 13.93
C TRP A 196 12.91 1.91 12.60
N HIS A 197 13.20 0.62 12.50
CA HIS A 197 13.79 0.05 11.31
C HIS A 197 12.81 0.05 10.13
N ARG A 198 13.34 0.16 8.93
CA ARG A 198 12.59 0.20 7.67
C ARG A 198 11.68 -1.00 7.43
N SER A 199 12.06 -2.19 7.92
CA SER A 199 11.21 -3.38 7.85
C SER A 199 9.93 -3.26 8.67
N ALA A 200 9.85 -2.28 9.56
CA ALA A 200 8.84 -2.12 10.61
C ALA A 200 8.86 -3.22 11.70
N HIS A 201 9.82 -4.15 11.66
CA HIS A 201 9.95 -5.30 12.57
C HIS A 201 11.01 -5.12 13.66
N GLU A 202 11.66 -3.95 13.74
CA GLU A 202 12.84 -3.77 14.57
C GLU A 202 12.89 -2.37 15.17
N PHE A 203 13.23 -2.31 16.45
CA PHE A 203 13.42 -1.07 17.19
C PHE A 203 14.77 -1.05 17.88
N VAL A 204 15.43 0.13 17.88
CA VAL A 204 16.56 0.41 18.75
C VAL A 204 16.19 1.60 19.63
N MET A 205 16.42 1.48 20.94
CA MET A 205 16.00 2.47 21.92
C MET A 205 17.15 2.84 22.88
N ASN A 206 17.25 4.13 23.21
CA ASN A 206 18.15 4.60 24.26
C ASN A 206 17.57 4.36 25.66
N THR A 207 18.35 4.64 26.70
CA THR A 207 17.94 4.48 28.10
C THR A 207 16.65 5.23 28.44
N PRO A 208 16.50 6.54 28.12
CA PRO A 208 15.26 7.25 28.39
C PRO A 208 14.04 6.69 27.65
N ALA A 209 14.22 6.13 26.43
CA ALA A 209 13.11 5.51 25.69
C ALA A 209 12.66 4.21 26.31
N LEU A 210 13.60 3.34 26.75
CA LEU A 210 13.27 2.09 27.47
C LEU A 210 12.50 2.41 28.77
N GLU A 211 12.93 3.43 29.52
CA GLU A 211 12.24 3.90 30.72
C GLU A 211 10.84 4.43 30.41
N LEU A 212 10.69 5.22 29.33
CA LEU A 212 9.41 5.80 28.91
C LEU A 212 8.39 4.71 28.60
N VAL A 213 8.78 3.69 27.83
CA VAL A 213 7.87 2.59 27.44
C VAL A 213 7.75 1.52 28.52
N GLY A 214 8.60 1.55 29.56
CA GLY A 214 8.56 0.60 30.67
C GLY A 214 9.18 -0.76 30.36
N VAL A 215 10.06 -0.84 29.37
CA VAL A 215 10.88 -2.03 29.08
C VAL A 215 12.05 -2.06 30.06
N THR A 216 12.09 -3.09 30.90
CA THR A 216 13.14 -3.32 31.90
C THR A 216 13.93 -4.58 31.60
N GLU A 217 15.12 -4.72 32.17
CA GLU A 217 15.92 -5.93 32.06
C GLU A 217 15.13 -7.15 32.58
N ALA A 218 14.45 -7.00 33.72
CA ALA A 218 13.60 -8.04 34.29
C ALA A 218 12.42 -8.45 33.38
N PHE A 219 11.85 -7.50 32.59
CA PHE A 219 10.84 -7.82 31.59
C PHE A 219 11.44 -8.70 30.48
N VAL A 220 12.61 -8.32 29.95
CA VAL A 220 13.30 -9.04 28.88
C VAL A 220 13.74 -10.44 29.36
N ASP A 221 14.28 -10.55 30.57
CA ASP A 221 14.67 -11.84 31.17
C ASP A 221 13.49 -12.75 31.47
N GLY A 222 12.30 -12.18 31.64
CA GLY A 222 11.05 -12.93 31.79
C GLY A 222 10.49 -13.51 30.48
N LEU A 223 10.96 -13.06 29.32
CA LEU A 223 10.58 -13.60 28.01
C LEU A 223 11.13 -15.05 27.86
N GLN A 224 10.47 -15.86 27.05
CA GLN A 224 10.87 -17.25 26.79
C GLN A 224 11.01 -17.52 25.29
N GLY A 225 11.93 -18.42 24.93
CA GLY A 225 12.13 -18.84 23.53
C GLY A 225 12.55 -17.71 22.59
N THR A 226 12.06 -17.73 21.37
CA THR A 226 12.44 -16.78 20.31
C THR A 226 12.27 -15.31 20.70
N PRO A 227 11.19 -14.86 21.36
CA PRO A 227 11.09 -13.49 21.87
C PRO A 227 12.26 -13.06 22.77
N ARG A 228 12.75 -13.97 23.63
CA ARG A 228 13.92 -13.70 24.49
C ARG A 228 15.21 -13.61 23.66
N GLU A 229 15.40 -14.54 22.72
CA GLU A 229 16.59 -14.60 21.86
C GLU A 229 16.70 -13.36 20.95
N GLN A 230 15.56 -12.77 20.55
CA GLN A 230 15.46 -11.61 19.68
C GLN A 230 15.29 -10.28 20.45
N SER A 231 15.64 -10.27 21.74
CA SER A 231 15.59 -9.10 22.61
C SER A 231 16.92 -8.90 23.32
N ASP A 232 17.63 -7.82 23.00
CA ASP A 232 18.88 -7.42 23.65
C ASP A 232 18.67 -6.11 24.43
N PHE A 233 18.44 -6.22 25.73
CA PHE A 233 18.22 -5.07 26.59
C PHE A 233 19.47 -4.17 26.70
N ALA A 234 20.67 -4.77 26.73
CA ALA A 234 21.91 -4.01 26.83
C ALA A 234 22.16 -3.18 25.58
N ALA A 235 21.88 -3.75 24.41
CA ALA A 235 21.95 -3.04 23.13
C ALA A 235 20.73 -2.14 22.86
N GLY A 236 19.66 -2.25 23.66
CA GLY A 236 18.38 -1.58 23.42
C GLY A 236 17.71 -2.04 22.12
N HIS A 237 18.02 -3.24 21.64
CA HIS A 237 17.68 -3.75 20.34
C HIS A 237 16.66 -4.90 20.42
N PHE A 238 15.54 -4.73 19.70
CA PHE A 238 14.43 -5.68 19.67
C PHE A 238 14.02 -5.89 18.22
N TYR A 239 14.03 -7.13 17.77
CA TYR A 239 13.70 -7.45 16.39
C TYR A 239 12.76 -8.66 16.31
N GLU A 240 11.99 -8.76 15.24
CA GLU A 240 11.00 -9.81 14.98
C GLU A 240 10.12 -10.12 16.20
N GLN A 241 10.20 -11.33 16.78
CA GLN A 241 9.40 -11.74 17.93
C GLN A 241 9.72 -10.90 19.20
N GLY A 242 10.97 -10.43 19.34
CA GLY A 242 11.36 -9.51 20.40
C GLY A 242 10.68 -8.14 20.26
N ALA A 243 10.62 -7.60 19.04
CA ALA A 243 9.89 -6.37 18.77
C ALA A 243 8.37 -6.54 19.04
N PHE A 244 7.79 -7.65 18.65
CA PHE A 244 6.37 -7.94 18.94
C PHE A 244 6.08 -8.10 20.43
N ALA A 245 7.01 -8.66 21.20
CA ALA A 245 6.86 -8.79 22.65
C ALA A 245 6.81 -7.43 23.37
N ILE A 246 7.53 -6.42 22.89
CA ILE A 246 7.52 -5.06 23.45
C ILE A 246 6.47 -4.14 22.82
N MET A 247 5.83 -4.56 21.73
CA MET A 247 4.85 -3.73 20.99
C MET A 247 3.72 -3.20 21.89
N PRO A 248 3.12 -4.00 22.81
CA PRO A 248 2.11 -3.50 23.73
C PRO A 248 2.59 -2.36 24.66
N LEU A 249 3.90 -2.23 24.87
CA LEU A 249 4.49 -1.18 25.67
C LEU A 249 4.83 0.06 24.84
N ILE A 250 5.18 -0.13 23.55
CA ILE A 250 5.51 0.97 22.63
C ILE A 250 4.26 1.60 22.04
N ALA A 251 3.24 0.82 21.69
CA ALA A 251 2.05 1.31 20.99
C ALA A 251 1.34 2.49 21.69
N PRO A 252 1.20 2.53 23.03
CA PRO A 252 0.63 3.69 23.72
C PRO A 252 1.41 5.00 23.49
N VAL A 253 2.70 4.92 23.19
CA VAL A 253 3.55 6.08 22.91
C VAL A 253 3.47 6.46 21.44
N LEU A 254 3.48 5.48 20.54
CA LEU A 254 3.56 5.69 19.08
C LEU A 254 2.21 5.94 18.41
N ALA A 255 1.12 5.46 18.99
CA ALA A 255 -0.18 5.40 18.32
C ALA A 255 -1.27 6.16 19.06
N THR A 256 -0.96 7.38 19.50
CA THR A 256 -2.00 8.23 20.07
C THR A 256 -3.06 8.55 19.01
N PRO A 257 -4.35 8.75 19.40
CA PRO A 257 -5.40 9.14 18.45
C PRO A 257 -5.01 10.36 17.61
N GLU A 258 -4.44 11.38 18.24
CA GLU A 258 -4.02 12.60 17.57
C GLU A 258 -2.92 12.35 16.54
N ARG A 259 -1.94 11.51 16.89
CA ARG A 259 -0.86 11.11 15.99
C ARG A 259 -1.40 10.34 14.78
N LEU A 260 -2.29 9.37 15.01
CA LEU A 260 -2.89 8.58 13.95
C LEU A 260 -3.70 9.45 12.97
N MET A 261 -4.56 10.33 13.49
CA MET A 261 -5.40 11.21 12.67
C MET A 261 -4.55 12.22 11.88
N THR A 262 -3.55 12.83 12.52
CA THR A 262 -2.60 13.74 11.86
C THR A 262 -1.81 13.00 10.78
N GLY A 263 -1.30 11.82 11.12
CA GLY A 263 -0.53 11.00 10.19
C GLY A 263 -1.32 10.50 8.99
N LEU A 264 -2.58 10.08 9.17
CA LEU A 264 -3.47 9.70 8.06
C LEU A 264 -3.72 10.89 7.11
N ALA A 265 -3.90 12.10 7.64
CA ALA A 265 -4.05 13.30 6.83
C ALA A 265 -2.74 13.61 6.05
N LEU A 266 -1.58 13.49 6.69
CA LEU A 266 -0.29 13.65 6.03
C LEU A 266 -0.03 12.56 4.98
N ALA A 267 -0.37 11.30 5.25
CA ALA A 267 -0.22 10.20 4.29
C ALA A 267 -1.12 10.41 3.06
N ARG A 268 -2.36 10.87 3.26
CA ARG A 268 -3.27 11.29 2.18
C ARG A 268 -2.65 12.42 1.34
N ASP A 269 -2.14 13.46 2.01
CA ASP A 269 -1.55 14.61 1.32
C ASP A 269 -0.25 14.22 0.60
N TYR A 270 0.53 13.29 1.14
CA TYR A 270 1.71 12.73 0.48
C TYR A 270 1.34 11.98 -0.80
N ALA A 271 0.39 11.06 -0.73
CA ALA A 271 -0.08 10.33 -1.89
C ALA A 271 -0.67 11.27 -2.97
N HIS A 272 -1.42 12.31 -2.55
CA HIS A 272 -1.95 13.31 -3.48
C HIS A 272 -0.84 14.12 -4.18
N ARG A 273 0.22 14.52 -3.44
CA ARG A 273 1.41 15.18 -4.03
C ARG A 273 2.12 14.31 -5.06
N ALA A 274 2.09 13.00 -4.86
CA ALA A 274 2.61 12.01 -5.80
C ALA A 274 1.66 11.71 -6.98
N GLY A 275 0.49 12.37 -7.04
CA GLY A 275 -0.49 12.20 -8.12
C GLY A 275 -1.37 10.97 -7.99
N VAL A 276 -1.39 10.30 -6.84
CA VAL A 276 -2.22 9.12 -6.60
C VAL A 276 -3.68 9.51 -6.56
N THR A 277 -4.50 8.86 -7.37
CA THR A 277 -5.96 9.02 -7.43
C THR A 277 -6.72 7.84 -6.85
N LEU A 278 -6.02 6.71 -6.69
CA LEU A 278 -6.52 5.50 -6.09
C LEU A 278 -5.40 4.79 -5.36
N MET A 279 -5.64 4.40 -4.12
CA MET A 279 -4.78 3.53 -3.36
C MET A 279 -5.55 2.33 -2.82
N CYS A 280 -4.85 1.22 -2.56
CA CYS A 280 -5.45 0.02 -1.98
C CYS A 280 -4.57 -0.52 -0.85
N GLU A 281 -5.18 -0.87 0.28
CA GLU A 281 -4.53 -1.62 1.36
C GLU A 281 -4.94 -3.09 1.28
N PRO A 282 -4.06 -3.99 0.79
CA PRO A 282 -4.33 -5.42 0.79
C PRO A 282 -3.86 -6.07 2.10
N GLY A 283 -4.79 -6.61 2.88
CA GLY A 283 -4.48 -7.31 4.12
C GLY A 283 -4.20 -6.39 5.29
N GLY A 284 -4.90 -5.28 5.39
CA GLY A 284 -4.83 -4.36 6.51
C GLY A 284 -5.39 -4.95 7.81
N VAL A 285 -5.17 -4.22 8.90
CA VAL A 285 -5.56 -4.67 10.24
C VAL A 285 -7.07 -4.79 10.37
N LEU A 286 -7.53 -5.95 10.81
CA LEU A 286 -8.94 -6.24 11.09
C LEU A 286 -9.37 -5.62 12.42
N SER A 287 -9.57 -4.30 12.42
CA SER A 287 -10.03 -3.53 13.57
C SER A 287 -11.04 -2.49 13.13
N ARG A 288 -12.27 -2.61 13.59
CA ARG A 288 -13.33 -1.66 13.25
C ARG A 288 -13.01 -0.23 13.70
N PRO A 289 -12.53 0.03 14.94
CA PRO A 289 -12.14 1.38 15.33
C PRO A 289 -11.05 1.99 14.45
N LEU A 290 -10.08 1.19 14.02
CA LEU A 290 -9.00 1.64 13.13
C LEU A 290 -9.53 1.95 11.73
N GLN A 291 -10.46 1.13 11.21
CA GLN A 291 -11.13 1.40 9.95
C GLN A 291 -11.97 2.68 10.02
N ASP A 292 -12.66 2.93 11.14
CA ASP A 292 -13.44 4.15 11.35
C ASP A 292 -12.55 5.41 11.41
N ALA A 293 -11.35 5.31 11.99
CA ALA A 293 -10.35 6.37 11.95
C ALA A 293 -9.90 6.67 10.50
N GLN A 294 -9.60 5.64 9.72
CA GLN A 294 -9.28 5.78 8.30
C GLN A 294 -10.45 6.37 7.51
N ASN A 295 -11.67 5.89 7.73
CA ASN A 295 -12.87 6.44 7.11
C ASN A 295 -13.03 7.94 7.41
N THR A 296 -12.78 8.36 8.66
CA THR A 296 -12.90 9.77 9.06
C THR A 296 -12.00 10.69 8.21
N VAL A 297 -10.80 10.25 7.85
CA VAL A 297 -9.83 11.06 7.10
C VAL A 297 -9.93 10.87 5.58
N LEU A 298 -10.24 9.64 5.14
CA LEU A 298 -10.08 9.23 3.73
C LEU A 298 -11.40 9.15 2.97
N SER A 299 -12.57 9.15 3.65
CA SER A 299 -13.86 8.95 2.97
C SER A 299 -14.57 10.23 2.54
N GLY A 300 -14.14 11.40 3.03
CA GLY A 300 -14.85 12.67 2.84
C GLY A 300 -14.88 13.15 1.39
N GLU A 301 -15.81 14.08 1.10
CA GLU A 301 -15.90 14.71 -0.23
C GLU A 301 -14.60 15.41 -0.64
N ASP A 302 -13.81 15.89 0.32
CA ASP A 302 -12.53 16.56 0.07
C ASP A 302 -11.34 15.60 -0.09
N ALA A 303 -11.54 14.29 0.07
CA ALA A 303 -10.48 13.33 -0.21
C ALA A 303 -10.17 13.35 -1.72
N PRO A 304 -8.89 13.55 -2.11
CA PRO A 304 -8.50 13.71 -3.52
C PRO A 304 -8.31 12.36 -4.23
N MET A 305 -8.56 11.25 -3.54
CA MET A 305 -8.40 9.88 -4.04
C MET A 305 -9.44 8.94 -3.46
N ARG A 306 -9.59 7.78 -4.09
CA ARG A 306 -10.31 6.64 -3.52
C ARG A 306 -9.34 5.73 -2.78
N THR A 307 -9.80 5.19 -1.66
CA THR A 307 -9.06 4.20 -0.88
C THR A 307 -9.84 2.90 -0.83
N PHE A 308 -9.24 1.85 -1.36
CA PHE A 308 -9.80 0.51 -1.30
C PHE A 308 -9.05 -0.34 -0.28
N TYR A 309 -9.72 -1.38 0.21
CA TYR A 309 -9.17 -2.36 1.13
C TYR A 309 -9.45 -3.77 0.63
N MET A 310 -8.56 -4.70 0.93
CA MET A 310 -8.80 -6.13 0.80
C MET A 310 -8.71 -6.78 2.16
N ALA A 311 -9.50 -7.81 2.37
CA ALA A 311 -9.48 -8.58 3.60
C ALA A 311 -8.11 -9.25 3.84
N ASP A 312 -7.63 -9.25 5.09
CA ASP A 312 -6.51 -10.08 5.53
C ASP A 312 -6.98 -11.54 5.66
N GLY A 313 -6.79 -12.29 4.60
CA GLY A 313 -7.21 -13.69 4.53
C GLY A 313 -6.43 -14.61 5.48
N LYS A 314 -5.19 -14.26 5.83
CA LYS A 314 -4.41 -15.01 6.82
C LYS A 314 -5.05 -14.93 8.20
N SER A 315 -5.33 -13.73 8.69
CA SER A 315 -5.95 -13.53 10.00
C SER A 315 -7.34 -14.13 10.07
N LEU A 316 -8.14 -13.95 9.02
CA LEU A 316 -9.47 -14.54 8.92
C LEU A 316 -9.43 -16.07 8.87
N ALA A 317 -8.50 -16.66 8.11
CA ALA A 317 -8.34 -18.11 8.05
C ALA A 317 -7.88 -18.69 9.39
N ALA A 318 -6.98 -18.01 10.11
CA ALA A 318 -6.56 -18.42 11.44
C ALA A 318 -7.73 -18.49 12.44
N LEU A 319 -8.70 -17.59 12.30
CA LEU A 319 -9.88 -17.52 13.17
C LEU A 319 -11.01 -18.45 12.70
N HIS A 320 -11.28 -18.54 11.41
CA HIS A 320 -12.56 -19.01 10.88
C HIS A 320 -12.46 -20.14 9.83
N LEU A 321 -11.25 -20.59 9.46
CA LEU A 321 -11.12 -21.71 8.51
C LEU A 321 -11.70 -23.01 9.07
N LYS A 322 -11.45 -23.28 10.37
CA LYS A 322 -11.87 -24.51 11.02
C LYS A 322 -13.34 -24.54 11.43
N ASP A 323 -13.94 -23.38 11.69
CA ASP A 323 -15.36 -23.27 12.07
C ASP A 323 -16.29 -23.09 10.85
N GLY A 324 -15.72 -23.01 9.64
CA GLY A 324 -16.47 -22.91 8.38
C GLY A 324 -17.04 -21.51 8.08
N ARG A 325 -16.75 -20.49 8.89
CA ARG A 325 -17.28 -19.12 8.71
C ARG A 325 -16.37 -18.18 7.93
N LEU A 326 -15.25 -18.70 7.41
CA LEU A 326 -14.22 -17.88 6.74
C LEU A 326 -14.79 -16.92 5.70
N ILE A 327 -15.66 -17.41 4.82
CA ILE A 327 -16.22 -16.60 3.73
C ILE A 327 -17.25 -15.58 4.27
N GLU A 328 -18.11 -15.99 5.20
CA GLU A 328 -19.09 -15.11 5.85
C GLU A 328 -18.39 -13.92 6.54
N GLU A 329 -17.37 -14.19 7.34
CA GLU A 329 -16.62 -13.17 8.07
C GLU A 329 -15.78 -12.27 7.13
N THR A 330 -15.31 -12.81 6.00
CA THR A 330 -14.65 -12.01 4.96
C THR A 330 -15.65 -11.06 4.29
N GLU A 331 -16.86 -11.53 3.95
CA GLU A 331 -17.89 -10.71 3.33
C GLU A 331 -18.46 -9.64 4.28
N ALA A 332 -18.45 -9.88 5.60
CA ALA A 332 -18.87 -8.89 6.61
C ALA A 332 -18.01 -7.61 6.61
N LEU A 333 -16.78 -7.66 6.08
CA LEU A 333 -15.93 -6.46 5.97
C LEU A 333 -16.39 -5.49 4.89
N LEU A 334 -17.23 -5.91 3.94
CA LEU A 334 -17.70 -5.05 2.85
C LEU A 334 -18.47 -3.82 3.36
N ASP A 335 -19.09 -3.93 4.54
CA ASP A 335 -19.84 -2.84 5.18
C ASP A 335 -18.96 -1.89 6.02
N TRP A 336 -17.63 -2.10 6.04
CA TRP A 336 -16.72 -1.28 6.86
C TRP A 336 -16.30 0.02 6.17
N GLY A 337 -16.34 0.07 4.84
CA GLY A 337 -16.03 1.28 4.09
C GLY A 337 -17.18 2.28 4.04
N THR A 338 -16.88 3.57 3.86
CA THR A 338 -17.85 4.66 3.72
C THR A 338 -17.38 5.70 2.70
N GLY A 339 -18.30 6.34 1.97
CA GLY A 339 -17.96 7.44 1.06
C GLY A 339 -16.94 7.04 -0.02
N LYS A 340 -15.71 7.57 0.07
CA LYS A 340 -14.62 7.25 -0.86
C LYS A 340 -13.76 6.06 -0.43
N THR A 341 -14.08 5.42 0.68
CA THR A 341 -13.43 4.19 1.13
C THR A 341 -14.35 2.99 0.90
N ALA A 342 -13.79 1.84 0.49
CA ALA A 342 -14.56 0.62 0.28
C ALA A 342 -13.67 -0.63 0.36
N PHE A 343 -14.21 -1.74 0.84
CA PHE A 343 -13.60 -3.05 0.67
C PHE A 343 -13.90 -3.60 -0.72
N LEU A 344 -12.91 -4.17 -1.39
CA LEU A 344 -13.09 -4.80 -2.70
C LEU A 344 -13.79 -6.15 -2.55
N PRO A 345 -14.95 -6.35 -3.21
CA PRO A 345 -15.69 -7.58 -3.09
C PRO A 345 -14.93 -8.73 -3.76
N ARG A 346 -14.98 -9.90 -3.11
CA ARG A 346 -14.35 -11.14 -3.60
C ARG A 346 -12.86 -11.01 -3.93
N GLN A 347 -12.15 -10.19 -3.17
CA GLN A 347 -10.70 -10.07 -3.21
C GLN A 347 -10.13 -10.26 -1.80
N VAL A 348 -9.00 -10.96 -1.73
CA VAL A 348 -8.38 -11.32 -0.45
C VAL A 348 -6.86 -11.35 -0.58
N LYS A 349 -6.16 -10.98 0.50
CA LYS A 349 -4.70 -11.08 0.61
C LYS A 349 -4.30 -12.31 1.42
N LEU A 350 -3.44 -13.15 0.83
CA LEU A 350 -2.71 -14.22 1.49
C LEU A 350 -1.21 -13.96 1.46
N PHE A 351 -0.44 -14.77 2.18
CA PHE A 351 1.00 -14.58 2.35
C PHE A 351 1.71 -15.92 2.19
N ALA A 352 2.75 -15.98 1.38
CA ALA A 352 3.57 -17.17 1.25
C ALA A 352 4.79 -17.11 2.19
N ASP A 353 5.78 -16.33 1.83
CA ASP A 353 7.10 -16.34 2.44
C ASP A 353 7.53 -14.99 3.03
N GLY A 354 8.71 -14.93 3.63
CA GLY A 354 9.19 -13.82 4.42
C GLY A 354 9.61 -12.58 3.65
N ALA A 355 9.88 -11.50 4.41
CA ALA A 355 10.19 -10.19 3.84
C ALA A 355 11.54 -10.15 3.16
N ILE A 356 11.59 -9.51 2.00
CA ILE A 356 12.82 -9.25 1.28
C ILE A 356 13.76 -8.31 2.07
N TYR A 357 13.25 -7.30 2.76
CA TYR A 357 14.07 -6.34 3.54
C TYR A 357 14.82 -6.99 4.72
N SER A 358 14.36 -8.11 5.23
CA SER A 358 15.00 -8.87 6.29
C SER A 358 15.79 -10.07 5.76
N GLN A 359 15.86 -10.26 4.43
CA GLN A 359 16.41 -11.45 3.77
C GLN A 359 15.78 -12.77 4.29
N LEU A 360 14.47 -12.77 4.51
CA LEU A 360 13.71 -13.93 4.99
C LEU A 360 12.87 -14.59 3.88
N MET A 361 13.12 -14.27 2.62
CA MET A 361 12.49 -14.93 1.47
C MET A 361 12.82 -16.42 1.47
N GLN A 362 11.85 -17.25 1.12
CA GLN A 362 12.10 -18.67 0.86
C GLN A 362 12.74 -18.84 -0.51
N VAL A 363 13.99 -19.25 -0.52
CA VAL A 363 14.78 -19.40 -1.74
C VAL A 363 15.28 -20.85 -1.91
N THR A 364 15.28 -21.34 -3.17
CA THR A 364 15.75 -22.70 -3.49
C THR A 364 17.25 -22.84 -3.32
N VAL A 365 18.02 -21.80 -3.65
CA VAL A 365 19.46 -21.74 -3.40
C VAL A 365 19.70 -21.00 -2.09
N PRO A 366 20.32 -21.63 -1.07
CA PRO A 366 20.52 -21.01 0.23
C PRO A 366 21.20 -19.64 0.17
N TYR A 367 20.96 -18.81 1.17
CA TYR A 367 21.71 -17.57 1.37
C TYR A 367 23.20 -17.87 1.58
N THR A 368 24.08 -16.94 1.23
CA THR A 368 25.54 -17.11 1.22
C THR A 368 26.13 -17.34 2.62
N ASP A 369 25.44 -16.89 3.66
CA ASP A 369 25.78 -17.12 5.08
C ASP A 369 25.10 -18.38 5.67
N GLY A 370 24.25 -19.05 4.88
CA GLY A 370 23.60 -20.30 5.23
C GLY A 370 22.34 -20.16 6.07
N HIS A 371 21.85 -18.94 6.34
CA HIS A 371 20.54 -18.82 6.97
C HIS A 371 19.41 -19.27 6.03
N ALA A 372 18.23 -19.55 6.56
CA ALA A 372 17.04 -19.96 5.82
C ALA A 372 16.00 -18.85 5.82
N GLY A 373 15.18 -18.81 4.77
CA GLY A 373 13.97 -17.98 4.75
C GLY A 373 12.90 -18.50 5.71
N GLU A 374 11.84 -17.73 5.85
CA GLU A 374 10.70 -18.04 6.71
C GLU A 374 9.40 -18.14 5.91
N TRP A 375 8.44 -18.92 6.40
CA TRP A 375 7.07 -18.94 5.90
C TRP A 375 6.21 -18.00 6.74
N ILE A 376 5.49 -17.07 6.09
CA ILE A 376 4.46 -16.27 6.77
C ILE A 376 3.20 -17.12 7.02
N MET A 377 2.81 -17.89 6.01
CA MET A 377 1.86 -19.00 6.14
C MET A 377 2.60 -20.24 5.66
N ASP A 378 2.86 -21.17 6.57
CA ASP A 378 3.45 -22.44 6.17
C ASP A 378 2.52 -23.18 5.18
N PRO A 379 3.06 -24.08 4.35
CA PRO A 379 2.26 -24.74 3.31
C PRO A 379 1.02 -25.49 3.83
N ASP A 380 1.06 -26.02 5.06
CA ASP A 380 -0.04 -26.75 5.68
C ASP A 380 -1.19 -25.82 6.09
N PHE A 381 -0.90 -24.55 6.33
CA PHE A 381 -1.90 -23.50 6.59
C PHE A 381 -2.27 -22.72 5.32
N PHE A 382 -1.29 -22.42 4.46
CA PHE A 382 -1.51 -21.69 3.21
C PHE A 382 -2.45 -22.44 2.27
N ASN A 383 -2.18 -23.73 2.01
CA ASN A 383 -2.93 -24.51 1.03
C ASN A 383 -4.44 -24.60 1.34
N PRO A 384 -4.89 -24.99 2.54
CA PRO A 384 -6.33 -25.05 2.83
C PRO A 384 -7.00 -23.65 2.82
N SER A 385 -6.28 -22.60 3.22
CA SER A 385 -6.77 -21.22 3.14
C SER A 385 -6.98 -20.78 1.69
N PHE A 386 -6.01 -21.05 0.83
CA PHE A 386 -6.08 -20.79 -0.61
C PHE A 386 -7.23 -21.56 -1.25
N ASP A 387 -7.35 -22.88 -0.96
CA ASP A 387 -8.39 -23.76 -1.53
C ASP A 387 -9.80 -23.25 -1.15
N ALA A 388 -10.00 -22.78 0.10
CA ALA A 388 -11.28 -22.25 0.56
C ALA A 388 -11.68 -20.96 -0.18
N TYR A 389 -10.78 -19.99 -0.31
CA TYR A 389 -11.04 -18.76 -1.05
C TYR A 389 -11.20 -18.99 -2.56
N TRP A 390 -10.41 -19.92 -3.14
CA TRP A 390 -10.57 -20.30 -4.54
C TRP A 390 -11.93 -20.89 -4.82
N ALA A 391 -12.38 -21.84 -4.00
CA ALA A 391 -13.70 -22.49 -4.13
C ALA A 391 -14.86 -21.48 -4.01
N ALA A 392 -14.69 -20.44 -3.20
CA ALA A 392 -15.64 -19.33 -3.05
C ALA A 392 -15.57 -18.29 -4.18
N GLY A 393 -14.68 -18.46 -5.17
CA GLY A 393 -14.57 -17.58 -6.34
C GLY A 393 -13.79 -16.28 -6.09
N TYR A 394 -12.99 -16.19 -5.05
CA TYR A 394 -12.19 -15.01 -4.76
C TYR A 394 -11.02 -14.84 -5.74
N GLN A 395 -10.69 -13.61 -6.07
CA GLN A 395 -9.37 -13.24 -6.56
C GLN A 395 -8.41 -13.20 -5.37
N ILE A 396 -7.27 -13.86 -5.49
CA ILE A 396 -6.33 -14.01 -4.40
C ILE A 396 -5.05 -13.27 -4.74
N HIS A 397 -4.68 -12.30 -3.89
CA HIS A 397 -3.42 -11.58 -3.93
C HIS A 397 -2.47 -12.23 -2.93
N ILE A 398 -1.27 -12.64 -3.37
CA ILE A 398 -0.37 -13.42 -2.53
C ILE A 398 0.96 -12.69 -2.39
N HIS A 399 1.33 -12.33 -1.15
CA HIS A 399 2.67 -11.90 -0.82
C HIS A 399 3.66 -13.02 -1.18
N GLN A 400 4.61 -12.71 -2.05
CA GLN A 400 5.65 -13.63 -2.50
C GLN A 400 6.93 -12.85 -2.77
N ASN A 401 8.03 -13.28 -2.17
CA ASN A 401 9.33 -12.67 -2.38
C ASN A 401 10.38 -13.65 -2.93
N GLY A 402 10.42 -14.91 -2.50
CA GLY A 402 11.40 -15.88 -2.93
C GLY A 402 10.87 -16.90 -3.93
N ASP A 403 11.75 -17.47 -4.71
CA ASP A 403 11.41 -18.44 -5.75
C ASP A 403 10.80 -19.74 -5.18
N LEU A 404 11.22 -20.21 -3.99
CA LEU A 404 10.59 -21.34 -3.32
C LEU A 404 9.17 -20.99 -2.85
N GLY A 405 8.95 -19.75 -2.38
CA GLY A 405 7.61 -19.22 -2.09
C GLY A 405 6.72 -19.24 -3.32
N LEU A 406 7.26 -18.85 -4.47
CA LEU A 406 6.52 -18.85 -5.74
C LEU A 406 6.12 -20.27 -6.18
N ASP A 407 6.99 -21.28 -5.99
CA ASP A 407 6.64 -22.67 -6.32
C ASP A 407 5.39 -23.12 -5.57
N ILE A 408 5.30 -22.87 -4.26
CA ILE A 408 4.11 -23.21 -3.46
C ILE A 408 2.85 -22.52 -3.97
N VAL A 409 2.96 -21.25 -4.34
CA VAL A 409 1.83 -20.48 -4.90
C VAL A 409 1.37 -21.06 -6.22
N LEU A 410 2.30 -21.32 -7.16
CA LEU A 410 1.97 -21.87 -8.47
C LEU A 410 1.39 -23.29 -8.37
N ASP A 411 1.90 -24.12 -7.44
CA ASP A 411 1.34 -25.44 -7.14
C ASP A 411 -0.11 -25.35 -6.64
N ALA A 412 -0.41 -24.36 -5.78
CA ALA A 412 -1.76 -24.14 -5.29
C ALA A 412 -2.71 -23.70 -6.41
N VAL A 413 -2.27 -22.77 -7.27
CA VAL A 413 -3.06 -22.34 -8.45
C VAL A 413 -3.31 -23.51 -9.38
N GLU A 414 -2.28 -24.24 -9.77
CA GLU A 414 -2.39 -25.39 -10.68
C GLU A 414 -3.31 -26.49 -10.13
N ARG A 415 -3.15 -26.84 -8.86
CA ARG A 415 -4.00 -27.81 -8.15
C ARG A 415 -5.48 -27.40 -8.21
N ASN A 416 -5.77 -26.14 -7.96
CA ASN A 416 -7.12 -25.60 -7.96
C ASN A 416 -7.68 -25.44 -9.38
N MET A 417 -6.88 -25.04 -10.36
CA MET A 417 -7.26 -25.01 -11.78
C MET A 417 -7.65 -26.40 -12.30
N ARG A 418 -6.97 -27.46 -11.87
CA ARG A 418 -7.34 -28.84 -12.22
C ARG A 418 -8.67 -29.29 -11.58
N ARG A 419 -8.99 -28.82 -10.36
CA ARG A 419 -10.22 -29.19 -9.62
C ARG A 419 -11.42 -28.35 -10.04
N THR A 420 -11.22 -27.04 -10.15
CA THR A 420 -12.25 -26.04 -10.41
C THR A 420 -11.68 -24.97 -11.33
N PRO A 421 -11.66 -25.19 -12.65
CA PRO A 421 -11.09 -24.25 -13.61
C PRO A 421 -11.77 -22.88 -13.55
N ARG A 422 -10.98 -21.81 -13.59
CA ARG A 422 -11.43 -20.42 -13.59
C ARG A 422 -10.61 -19.63 -14.60
N ALA A 423 -11.17 -19.30 -15.76
CA ALA A 423 -10.46 -18.63 -16.85
C ALA A 423 -10.00 -17.21 -16.49
N ASP A 424 -10.77 -16.48 -15.68
CA ASP A 424 -10.47 -15.11 -15.23
C ASP A 424 -10.32 -15.06 -13.69
N HIS A 425 -9.43 -15.87 -13.14
CA HIS A 425 -9.16 -15.86 -11.69
C HIS A 425 -8.30 -14.68 -11.27
N ARG A 426 -7.43 -14.16 -12.16
CA ARG A 426 -6.50 -13.04 -11.95
C ARG A 426 -5.75 -13.16 -10.61
N THR A 427 -5.25 -14.35 -10.28
CA THR A 427 -4.41 -14.52 -9.09
C THR A 427 -3.20 -13.61 -9.22
N VAL A 428 -2.92 -12.78 -8.21
CA VAL A 428 -1.87 -11.77 -8.23
C VAL A 428 -0.68 -12.21 -7.40
N ILE A 429 0.48 -12.29 -8.04
CA ILE A 429 1.76 -12.48 -7.36
C ILE A 429 2.25 -11.09 -6.92
N VAL A 430 2.25 -10.85 -5.61
CA VAL A 430 2.54 -9.54 -5.03
C VAL A 430 3.98 -9.48 -4.55
N HIS A 431 4.61 -8.31 -4.74
CA HIS A 431 6.04 -7.99 -4.52
C HIS A 431 6.95 -8.56 -5.60
N PHE A 432 6.84 -9.84 -5.92
CA PHE A 432 7.59 -10.49 -6.99
C PHE A 432 9.11 -10.27 -6.84
N GLY A 433 9.62 -10.50 -5.61
CA GLY A 433 10.97 -10.12 -5.23
C GLY A 433 12.05 -10.87 -6.00
N TYR A 434 11.96 -12.20 -6.09
CA TYR A 434 12.84 -13.05 -6.87
C TYR A 434 12.07 -14.23 -7.46
N ALA A 435 12.29 -14.51 -8.73
CA ALA A 435 11.69 -15.62 -9.46
C ALA A 435 12.62 -16.12 -10.55
N ARG A 436 12.51 -17.40 -10.90
CA ARG A 436 13.23 -18.02 -12.02
C ARG A 436 12.43 -17.88 -13.32
N ALA A 437 13.11 -17.95 -14.47
CA ALA A 437 12.47 -17.85 -15.78
C ALA A 437 11.41 -18.93 -16.01
N ASP A 438 11.69 -20.19 -15.62
CA ASP A 438 10.73 -21.31 -15.73
C ASP A 438 9.45 -21.09 -14.93
N GLN A 439 9.54 -20.41 -13.77
CA GLN A 439 8.38 -20.04 -12.96
C GLN A 439 7.56 -18.93 -13.62
N CYS A 440 8.22 -17.98 -14.31
CA CYS A 440 7.54 -16.93 -15.05
C CYS A 440 6.74 -17.49 -16.24
N ASP A 441 7.29 -18.48 -16.95
CA ASP A 441 6.55 -19.19 -18.01
C ASP A 441 5.35 -19.96 -17.44
N ARG A 442 5.54 -20.64 -16.31
CA ARG A 442 4.47 -21.34 -15.60
C ARG A 442 3.37 -20.39 -15.11
N LEU A 443 3.75 -19.24 -14.57
CA LEU A 443 2.85 -18.17 -14.13
C LEU A 443 1.95 -17.68 -15.27
N ALA A 444 2.55 -17.42 -16.44
CA ALA A 444 1.84 -17.02 -17.65
C ALA A 444 0.85 -18.12 -18.12
N ALA A 445 1.32 -19.37 -18.17
CA ALA A 445 0.50 -20.51 -18.58
C ALA A 445 -0.70 -20.73 -17.65
N LEU A 446 -0.58 -20.40 -16.38
CA LEU A 446 -1.66 -20.47 -15.39
C LEU A 446 -2.60 -19.26 -15.41
N GLY A 447 -2.28 -18.17 -16.13
CA GLY A 447 -3.10 -16.96 -16.19
C GLY A 447 -3.02 -16.09 -14.92
N CYS A 448 -1.92 -16.19 -14.18
CA CYS A 448 -1.61 -15.29 -13.08
C CYS A 448 -1.21 -13.91 -13.59
N ILE A 449 -1.22 -12.90 -12.73
CA ILE A 449 -0.73 -11.55 -13.00
C ILE A 449 0.27 -11.13 -11.92
N VAL A 450 1.12 -10.16 -12.22
CA VAL A 450 2.18 -9.70 -11.33
C VAL A 450 1.89 -8.30 -10.81
N SER A 451 2.05 -8.10 -9.52
CA SER A 451 2.13 -6.81 -8.86
C SER A 451 3.53 -6.68 -8.24
N ALA A 452 4.43 -6.03 -8.94
CA ALA A 452 5.84 -5.96 -8.56
C ALA A 452 6.19 -4.69 -7.78
N ASN A 453 7.22 -4.78 -6.93
CA ASN A 453 7.85 -3.61 -6.33
C ASN A 453 9.24 -3.36 -6.94
N PRO A 454 9.36 -2.54 -8.00
CA PRO A 454 10.63 -2.33 -8.69
C PRO A 454 11.67 -1.60 -7.83
N TYR A 455 11.25 -0.96 -6.73
CA TYR A 455 12.14 -0.28 -5.80
C TYR A 455 13.13 -1.24 -5.13
N TYR A 456 12.80 -2.52 -4.98
CA TYR A 456 13.73 -3.50 -4.39
C TYR A 456 15.07 -3.55 -5.13
N VAL A 457 15.07 -3.42 -6.44
CA VAL A 457 16.30 -3.36 -7.23
C VAL A 457 17.14 -2.14 -6.84
N THR A 458 16.50 -0.98 -6.80
CA THR A 458 17.17 0.29 -6.45
C THR A 458 17.75 0.24 -5.04
N ALA A 459 16.97 -0.23 -4.08
CA ALA A 459 17.35 -0.21 -2.67
C ALA A 459 18.33 -1.33 -2.28
N LEU A 460 18.17 -2.53 -2.82
CA LEU A 460 18.74 -3.73 -2.21
C LEU A 460 19.82 -4.42 -3.06
N ALA A 461 19.80 -4.28 -4.41
CA ALA A 461 20.63 -5.09 -5.28
C ALA A 461 22.14 -4.99 -4.95
N ASP A 462 22.63 -3.80 -4.58
CA ASP A 462 24.03 -3.63 -4.23
C ASP A 462 24.42 -4.45 -2.99
N ARG A 463 23.68 -4.22 -1.88
CA ARG A 463 24.00 -4.86 -0.61
C ARG A 463 23.67 -6.34 -0.58
N TYR A 464 22.60 -6.75 -1.24
CA TYR A 464 22.23 -8.17 -1.33
C TYR A 464 23.14 -8.96 -2.26
N GLY A 465 23.83 -8.27 -3.20
CA GLY A 465 24.91 -8.84 -3.96
C GLY A 465 26.16 -9.15 -3.12
N GLU A 466 26.42 -8.30 -2.12
CA GLU A 466 27.54 -8.48 -1.18
C GLU A 466 27.20 -9.48 -0.07
N ILE A 467 25.96 -9.45 0.43
CA ILE A 467 25.52 -10.18 1.61
C ILE A 467 24.21 -10.91 1.32
N GLY A 468 24.18 -12.20 1.45
CA GLY A 468 22.98 -13.02 1.40
C GLY A 468 22.68 -13.64 0.05
N LEU A 469 22.37 -12.88 -1.01
CA LEU A 469 22.00 -13.46 -2.31
C LEU A 469 23.20 -13.76 -3.20
N GLY A 470 24.25 -12.94 -3.15
CA GLY A 470 25.31 -12.91 -4.15
C GLY A 470 24.91 -12.09 -5.39
N PRO A 471 25.88 -11.64 -6.22
CA PRO A 471 25.66 -10.62 -7.24
C PRO A 471 24.65 -11.01 -8.30
N GLU A 472 24.69 -12.24 -8.80
CA GLU A 472 23.81 -12.70 -9.89
C GLU A 472 22.33 -12.68 -9.47
N ARG A 473 21.99 -13.23 -8.29
CA ARG A 473 20.60 -13.24 -7.80
C ARG A 473 20.13 -11.84 -7.42
N ALA A 474 21.01 -11.02 -6.85
CA ALA A 474 20.69 -9.65 -6.50
C ALA A 474 20.41 -8.77 -7.72
N ASP A 475 21.14 -8.95 -8.81
CA ASP A 475 20.89 -8.29 -10.09
C ASP A 475 19.58 -8.77 -10.75
N GLY A 476 19.23 -10.05 -10.52
CA GLY A 476 17.99 -10.68 -10.97
C GLY A 476 16.77 -10.40 -10.08
N LEU A 477 16.85 -9.49 -9.09
CA LEU A 477 15.66 -9.10 -8.31
C LEU A 477 14.59 -8.46 -9.20
N VAL A 478 13.34 -8.72 -8.89
CA VAL A 478 12.17 -8.20 -9.61
C VAL A 478 12.28 -8.43 -11.11
N PRO A 479 12.27 -9.71 -11.57
CA PRO A 479 12.60 -10.08 -12.95
C PRO A 479 11.43 -9.86 -13.92
N VAL A 480 10.90 -8.62 -13.97
CA VAL A 480 9.74 -8.26 -14.80
C VAL A 480 9.97 -8.41 -16.31
N GLY A 481 11.23 -8.48 -16.75
CA GLY A 481 11.54 -8.77 -18.16
C GLY A 481 11.01 -10.14 -18.60
N PHE A 482 11.15 -11.17 -17.78
CA PHE A 482 10.63 -12.50 -18.10
C PHE A 482 9.10 -12.52 -18.27
N VAL A 483 8.38 -11.82 -17.38
CA VAL A 483 6.92 -11.77 -17.46
C VAL A 483 6.42 -10.83 -18.56
N ARG A 484 7.16 -9.74 -18.87
CA ARG A 484 6.93 -8.91 -20.06
C ARG A 484 7.02 -9.75 -21.34
N ASP A 485 8.09 -10.52 -21.47
CA ASP A 485 8.39 -11.26 -22.69
C ASP A 485 7.38 -12.39 -22.99
N ASN A 486 6.71 -12.91 -21.96
CA ASN A 486 5.62 -13.89 -22.12
C ASN A 486 4.21 -13.26 -22.09
N GLY A 487 4.10 -11.92 -22.05
CA GLY A 487 2.83 -11.19 -22.14
C GLY A 487 2.00 -11.19 -20.86
N THR A 488 2.56 -11.55 -19.72
CA THR A 488 1.88 -11.49 -18.43
C THR A 488 1.62 -10.02 -18.03
N PRO A 489 0.41 -9.66 -17.59
CA PRO A 489 0.14 -8.31 -17.07
C PRO A 489 1.01 -7.97 -15.86
N ILE A 490 1.63 -6.79 -15.89
CA ILE A 490 2.53 -6.29 -14.85
C ILE A 490 1.96 -5.00 -14.28
N SER A 491 1.80 -4.94 -12.98
CA SER A 491 1.49 -3.71 -12.26
C SER A 491 2.55 -3.41 -11.22
N PHE A 492 2.67 -2.13 -10.82
CA PHE A 492 3.62 -1.69 -9.81
C PHE A 492 2.91 -1.18 -8.57
N HIS A 493 3.59 -1.32 -7.42
CA HIS A 493 3.18 -0.74 -6.15
C HIS A 493 4.37 -0.33 -5.31
N SER A 494 4.14 0.58 -4.36
CA SER A 494 5.21 1.06 -3.46
C SER A 494 5.36 0.22 -2.20
N ASP A 495 4.29 -0.39 -1.73
CA ASP A 495 4.25 -0.99 -0.39
C ASP A 495 4.54 0.06 0.70
N MET A 496 4.07 1.31 0.49
CA MET A 496 4.36 2.42 1.41
C MET A 496 3.93 2.08 2.84
N PRO A 497 4.82 2.26 3.83
CA PRO A 497 6.05 3.06 3.83
C PRO A 497 7.34 2.32 3.48
N MET A 498 7.31 1.05 3.09
CA MET A 498 8.53 0.27 2.78
C MET A 498 9.32 0.86 1.61
N ALA A 499 8.63 1.50 0.66
CA ALA A 499 9.20 2.37 -0.35
C ALA A 499 8.44 3.71 -0.38
N PRO A 500 9.00 4.77 -0.98
CA PRO A 500 8.25 6.00 -1.22
C PRO A 500 6.99 5.74 -2.07
N GLY A 501 5.82 6.18 -1.59
CA GLY A 501 4.54 6.04 -2.30
C GLY A 501 4.41 7.01 -3.47
N GLN A 502 5.31 6.91 -4.44
CA GLN A 502 5.43 7.80 -5.60
C GLN A 502 5.40 6.99 -6.90
N PRO A 503 4.25 6.88 -7.59
CA PRO A 503 4.15 6.06 -8.80
C PRO A 503 5.16 6.41 -9.89
N LEU A 504 5.49 7.70 -10.10
CA LEU A 504 6.53 8.08 -11.08
C LEU A 504 7.94 7.62 -10.67
N PHE A 505 8.20 7.46 -9.38
CA PHE A 505 9.43 6.84 -8.89
C PHE A 505 9.47 5.33 -9.19
N LEU A 506 8.33 4.65 -9.08
CA LEU A 506 8.23 3.24 -9.47
C LEU A 506 8.42 3.07 -10.98
N VAL A 507 7.83 3.97 -11.79
CA VAL A 507 8.07 4.02 -13.24
C VAL A 507 9.57 4.19 -13.52
N TRP A 508 10.21 5.17 -12.87
CA TRP A 508 11.65 5.42 -13.00
C TRP A 508 12.47 4.17 -12.62
N ALA A 509 12.13 3.50 -11.51
CA ALA A 509 12.84 2.29 -11.07
C ALA A 509 12.70 1.14 -12.06
N GLY A 510 11.50 0.91 -12.60
CA GLY A 510 11.24 -0.14 -13.60
C GLY A 510 11.91 0.11 -14.95
N VAL A 511 12.01 1.39 -15.36
CA VAL A 511 12.64 1.79 -16.63
C VAL A 511 14.16 1.79 -16.53
N ASN A 512 14.73 2.33 -15.45
CA ASN A 512 16.19 2.55 -15.36
C ASN A 512 16.92 1.41 -14.66
N ARG A 513 16.30 0.76 -13.66
CA ARG A 513 16.92 -0.25 -12.80
C ARG A 513 18.24 0.21 -12.19
N THR A 514 18.29 1.48 -11.82
CA THR A 514 19.48 2.11 -11.23
C THR A 514 19.49 1.89 -9.72
N THR A 515 20.57 1.33 -9.21
CA THR A 515 20.78 1.06 -7.78
C THR A 515 21.22 2.32 -7.02
N VAL A 516 21.29 2.24 -5.68
CA VAL A 516 21.78 3.36 -4.84
C VAL A 516 23.20 3.78 -5.18
N SER A 517 24.07 2.86 -5.64
CA SER A 517 25.43 3.19 -6.10
C SER A 517 25.48 3.81 -7.49
N GLY A 518 24.35 3.85 -8.21
CA GLY A 518 24.28 4.39 -9.56
C GLY A 518 24.55 3.37 -10.68
N ARG A 519 24.84 2.11 -10.36
CA ARG A 519 24.95 1.05 -11.37
C ARG A 519 23.59 0.58 -11.85
N VAL A 520 23.55 -0.08 -12.97
CA VAL A 520 22.35 -0.75 -13.50
C VAL A 520 22.40 -2.23 -13.12
N ALA A 521 21.32 -2.75 -12.52
CA ALA A 521 21.18 -4.16 -12.15
C ALA A 521 20.14 -4.87 -13.04
N GLY A 522 20.50 -5.98 -13.69
CA GLY A 522 19.64 -6.78 -14.56
C GLY A 522 18.99 -5.95 -15.69
N PRO A 523 19.77 -5.34 -16.61
CA PRO A 523 19.24 -4.45 -17.65
C PRO A 523 18.21 -5.12 -18.58
N GLU A 524 18.23 -6.44 -18.72
CA GLU A 524 17.27 -7.24 -19.47
C GLU A 524 15.85 -7.19 -18.92
N HIS A 525 15.70 -6.79 -17.65
CA HIS A 525 14.42 -6.64 -16.98
C HIS A 525 13.88 -5.20 -17.01
N ARG A 526 14.50 -4.29 -17.77
CA ARG A 526 13.95 -2.94 -17.95
C ARG A 526 12.63 -2.98 -18.72
N LEU A 527 11.71 -2.12 -18.31
CA LEU A 527 10.50 -1.82 -19.07
C LEU A 527 10.67 -0.56 -19.90
N THR A 528 9.91 -0.42 -20.96
CA THR A 528 9.72 0.86 -21.64
C THR A 528 8.96 1.84 -20.75
N VAL A 529 9.02 3.13 -21.06
CA VAL A 529 8.24 4.16 -20.34
C VAL A 529 6.73 3.87 -20.42
N GLU A 530 6.25 3.42 -21.58
CA GLU A 530 4.84 3.07 -21.76
C GLU A 530 4.41 1.90 -20.87
N GLU A 531 5.16 0.79 -20.90
CA GLU A 531 4.89 -0.38 -20.05
C GLU A 531 4.89 -0.02 -18.57
N ALA A 532 5.86 0.78 -18.13
CA ALA A 532 5.95 1.20 -16.74
C ALA A 532 4.84 2.19 -16.31
N LEU A 533 4.38 3.08 -17.23
CA LEU A 533 3.21 3.94 -16.97
C LEU A 533 1.92 3.12 -16.93
N ARG A 534 1.76 2.11 -17.77
CA ARG A 534 0.64 1.16 -17.70
C ARG A 534 0.62 0.45 -16.36
N ALA A 535 1.79 0.07 -15.83
CA ALA A 535 1.92 -0.65 -14.56
C ALA A 535 1.44 0.16 -13.34
N VAL A 536 1.35 1.49 -13.43
CA VAL A 536 0.81 2.37 -12.38
C VAL A 536 -0.53 3.02 -12.78
N THR A 537 -1.19 2.52 -13.82
CA THR A 537 -2.48 3.02 -14.32
C THR A 537 -3.41 1.86 -14.66
N ILE A 538 -3.54 1.50 -15.96
CA ILE A 538 -4.52 0.51 -16.41
C ILE A 538 -4.22 -0.91 -15.91
N ASP A 539 -2.96 -1.32 -15.87
CA ASP A 539 -2.61 -2.66 -15.41
C ASP A 539 -2.71 -2.78 -13.88
N ALA A 540 -2.47 -1.67 -13.14
CA ALA A 540 -2.79 -1.58 -11.72
C ALA A 540 -4.31 -1.67 -11.46
N ALA A 541 -5.13 -1.01 -12.28
CA ALA A 541 -6.58 -1.14 -12.21
C ALA A 541 -7.03 -2.57 -12.53
N GLN A 542 -6.39 -3.24 -13.51
CA GLN A 542 -6.67 -4.64 -13.87
C GLN A 542 -6.41 -5.59 -12.72
N SER A 543 -5.32 -5.38 -11.97
CA SER A 543 -4.99 -6.21 -10.81
C SER A 543 -6.02 -6.10 -9.69
N LEU A 544 -6.76 -4.98 -9.63
CA LEU A 544 -7.84 -4.73 -8.66
C LEU A 544 -9.25 -5.02 -9.22
N ARG A 545 -9.38 -5.51 -10.46
CA ARG A 545 -10.66 -5.65 -11.19
C ARG A 545 -11.44 -4.33 -11.35
N LEU A 546 -10.73 -3.22 -11.47
CA LEU A 546 -11.29 -1.87 -11.65
C LEU A 546 -11.05 -1.33 -13.07
N ASP A 547 -10.45 -2.13 -13.94
CA ASP A 547 -10.05 -1.77 -15.31
C ASP A 547 -11.21 -1.39 -16.24
N VAL A 548 -12.41 -1.87 -15.96
CA VAL A 548 -13.63 -1.48 -16.72
C VAL A 548 -14.01 -0.01 -16.48
N GLU A 549 -13.75 0.50 -15.27
CA GLU A 549 -14.20 1.82 -14.85
C GLU A 549 -13.07 2.84 -14.65
N ARG A 550 -11.81 2.38 -14.51
CA ARG A 550 -10.66 3.20 -14.10
C ARG A 550 -9.38 2.79 -14.81
N GLY A 551 -8.29 3.51 -14.57
CA GLY A 551 -6.94 3.19 -15.04
C GLY A 551 -6.60 3.71 -16.44
N SER A 552 -7.59 4.18 -17.21
CA SER A 552 -7.37 4.83 -18.51
C SER A 552 -8.41 5.91 -18.76
N ILE A 553 -8.17 6.76 -19.75
CA ILE A 553 -9.07 7.84 -20.17
C ILE A 553 -9.85 7.35 -21.40
N ALA A 554 -10.99 6.72 -21.16
CA ALA A 554 -11.85 6.19 -22.22
C ALA A 554 -13.32 6.55 -21.95
N PRO A 555 -14.16 6.68 -23.01
CA PRO A 555 -15.57 6.99 -22.84
C PRO A 555 -16.28 6.04 -21.88
N GLY A 556 -17.03 6.58 -20.92
CA GLY A 556 -17.77 5.85 -19.90
C GLY A 556 -16.98 5.53 -18.63
N LYS A 557 -15.66 5.59 -18.62
CA LYS A 557 -14.85 5.46 -17.41
C LYS A 557 -14.96 6.71 -16.53
N TYR A 558 -14.63 6.58 -15.26
CA TYR A 558 -14.58 7.73 -14.35
C TYR A 558 -13.56 8.75 -14.84
N ALA A 559 -13.95 10.03 -14.79
CA ALA A 559 -13.09 11.16 -15.14
C ALA A 559 -12.05 11.35 -14.00
N THR A 560 -11.01 10.53 -14.01
CA THR A 560 -9.97 10.48 -12.98
C THR A 560 -8.61 10.58 -13.66
N PHE A 561 -7.89 11.69 -13.38
CA PHE A 561 -6.66 12.07 -14.06
C PHE A 561 -5.60 12.54 -13.07
N THR A 562 -4.34 12.35 -13.41
CA THR A 562 -3.20 13.06 -12.81
C THR A 562 -2.69 14.12 -13.77
N ILE A 563 -2.38 15.29 -13.24
CA ILE A 563 -1.92 16.43 -14.01
C ILE A 563 -0.44 16.66 -13.75
N LEU A 564 0.38 16.47 -14.78
CA LEU A 564 1.84 16.57 -14.72
C LEU A 564 2.32 17.88 -15.34
N GLU A 565 3.40 18.46 -14.78
CA GLU A 565 4.04 19.64 -15.37
C GLU A 565 4.81 19.29 -16.64
N ASP A 566 5.38 18.07 -16.73
CA ASP A 566 6.17 17.61 -17.87
C ASP A 566 5.65 16.28 -18.44
N ASP A 567 6.01 16.01 -19.69
CA ASP A 567 5.62 14.81 -20.42
C ASP A 567 6.60 13.66 -20.11
N PRO A 568 6.15 12.55 -19.51
CA PRO A 568 7.02 11.42 -19.20
C PRO A 568 7.65 10.75 -20.44
N PHE A 569 7.06 10.94 -21.63
CA PHE A 569 7.66 10.51 -22.89
C PHE A 569 8.63 11.53 -23.49
N GLY A 570 8.58 12.78 -23.02
CA GLY A 570 9.39 13.90 -23.53
C GLY A 570 10.64 14.19 -22.72
N VAL A 571 10.72 13.69 -21.47
CA VAL A 571 11.92 13.84 -20.63
C VAL A 571 12.86 12.64 -20.78
N PRO A 572 14.17 12.78 -20.46
CA PRO A 572 15.05 11.62 -20.30
C PRO A 572 14.49 10.64 -19.26
N PRO A 573 14.61 9.31 -19.46
CA PRO A 573 14.09 8.31 -18.52
C PRO A 573 14.58 8.50 -17.07
N GLU A 574 15.80 9.01 -16.90
CA GLU A 574 16.39 9.30 -15.59
C GLU A 574 15.67 10.43 -14.83
N ALA A 575 14.97 11.32 -15.55
CA ALA A 575 14.27 12.48 -14.99
C ALA A 575 12.77 12.22 -14.70
N ILE A 576 12.24 11.04 -15.03
CA ILE A 576 10.80 10.74 -14.88
C ILE A 576 10.35 10.93 -13.43
N ARG A 577 11.16 10.50 -12.45
CA ARG A 577 10.84 10.63 -11.02
C ARG A 577 10.77 12.08 -10.52
N ASP A 578 11.36 13.01 -11.25
CA ASP A 578 11.46 14.43 -10.89
C ASP A 578 10.32 15.28 -11.46
N ILE A 579 9.48 14.68 -12.33
CA ILE A 579 8.31 15.33 -12.90
C ILE A 579 7.37 15.75 -11.76
N LYS A 580 7.03 17.03 -11.75
CA LYS A 580 6.15 17.59 -10.70
C LYS A 580 4.69 17.34 -11.05
N VAL A 581 3.92 17.02 -10.03
CA VAL A 581 2.47 16.87 -10.10
C VAL A 581 1.83 18.22 -9.75
N TRP A 582 1.01 18.75 -10.64
CA TRP A 582 0.22 19.96 -10.40
C TRP A 582 -1.00 19.66 -9.50
N GLY A 583 -1.60 18.50 -9.66
CA GLY A 583 -2.79 18.07 -8.96
C GLY A 583 -3.45 16.87 -9.62
N THR A 584 -4.68 16.59 -9.20
CA THR A 584 -5.48 15.49 -9.73
C THR A 584 -6.89 15.94 -10.09
N VAL A 585 -7.54 15.17 -10.93
CA VAL A 585 -9.00 15.21 -11.13
C VAL A 585 -9.54 13.86 -10.65
N LEU A 586 -10.46 13.88 -9.71
CA LEU A 586 -11.11 12.67 -9.21
C LEU A 586 -12.61 12.77 -9.51
N GLU A 587 -13.07 11.87 -10.39
CA GLU A 587 -14.49 11.81 -10.76
C GLU A 587 -15.05 13.16 -11.19
N GLY A 588 -14.30 13.89 -12.05
CA GLY A 588 -14.64 15.20 -12.59
C GLY A 588 -14.33 16.39 -11.67
N ARG A 589 -13.95 16.17 -10.42
CA ARG A 589 -13.59 17.24 -9.47
C ARG A 589 -12.07 17.45 -9.44
N VAL A 590 -11.65 18.70 -9.53
CA VAL A 590 -10.23 19.11 -9.57
C VAL A 590 -9.69 19.34 -8.16
N PHE A 591 -8.53 18.76 -7.88
CA PHE A 591 -7.79 18.87 -6.62
C PHE A 591 -6.34 19.32 -6.90
N PRO A 592 -6.01 20.61 -6.74
CA PRO A 592 -4.62 21.06 -6.79
C PRO A 592 -3.82 20.49 -5.63
N VAL A 593 -2.52 20.25 -5.84
CA VAL A 593 -1.61 19.79 -4.78
C VAL A 593 -1.65 20.76 -3.59
N PRO A 594 -1.81 20.27 -2.36
CA PRO A 594 -1.88 21.11 -1.18
C PRO A 594 -0.53 21.76 -0.87
N LYS A 595 -0.57 22.92 -0.17
CA LYS A 595 0.64 23.55 0.37
C LYS A 595 1.29 22.66 1.41
N ALA A 596 2.58 22.94 1.71
CA ALA A 596 3.30 22.23 2.77
C ALA A 596 2.56 22.31 4.10
N ALA A 597 2.47 21.17 4.78
CA ALA A 597 1.84 21.06 6.09
C ALA A 597 2.81 21.50 7.21
N LYS A 598 2.24 22.04 8.30
CA LYS A 598 2.94 22.26 9.56
C LYS A 598 2.27 21.41 10.62
N ILE A 599 3.07 20.71 11.42
CA ILE A 599 2.60 19.92 12.55
C ILE A 599 3.21 20.41 13.84
N ASP A 600 2.47 20.27 14.93
CA ASP A 600 2.97 20.47 16.29
C ASP A 600 3.37 19.10 16.85
N GLU A 601 4.64 18.79 16.81
CA GLU A 601 5.18 17.48 17.20
C GLU A 601 4.95 17.19 18.68
N THR A 602 4.83 18.20 19.54
CA THR A 602 4.62 18.01 20.99
C THR A 602 3.27 17.40 21.32
N ARG A 603 2.30 17.55 20.41
CA ARG A 603 0.95 17.00 20.56
C ARG A 603 0.82 15.55 20.07
N LEU A 604 1.82 15.01 19.39
CA LEU A 604 1.76 13.68 18.80
C LEU A 604 2.03 12.55 19.81
N PHE A 605 2.54 12.86 21.00
CA PHE A 605 2.88 11.88 22.01
C PHE A 605 1.99 12.00 23.25
N ALA A 606 1.74 10.85 23.89
CA ALA A 606 1.00 10.84 25.16
C ALA A 606 1.83 11.56 26.25
N PRO A 607 1.18 12.34 27.15
CA PRO A 607 1.86 12.94 28.27
C PRO A 607 2.56 11.90 29.15
N LYS A 608 3.73 12.27 29.72
CA LYS A 608 4.46 11.40 30.65
C LYS A 608 3.54 10.90 31.78
N GLY A 609 3.61 9.59 32.04
CA GLY A 609 2.84 8.94 33.10
C GLY A 609 1.47 8.38 32.70
N THR A 610 0.91 8.75 31.52
CA THR A 610 -0.35 8.18 31.05
C THR A 610 -0.20 6.77 30.49
N ALA A 611 0.96 6.43 29.94
CA ALA A 611 1.26 5.10 29.42
C ALA A 611 1.22 3.98 30.50
N ARG A 612 1.37 4.31 31.78
CA ARG A 612 1.34 3.35 32.90
C ARG A 612 -0.08 2.94 33.34
N GLN A 613 -1.12 3.58 32.84
CA GLN A 613 -2.51 3.37 33.31
C GLN A 613 -3.41 2.56 32.38
N ALA A 614 -2.97 2.21 31.17
CA ALA A 614 -3.73 1.30 30.32
C ALA A 614 -3.69 -0.11 30.94
N PRO A 615 -4.82 -0.71 31.33
CA PRO A 615 -4.79 -2.03 31.93
C PRO A 615 -4.32 -3.03 30.88
N LEU A 616 -3.21 -3.73 31.16
CA LEU A 616 -2.67 -4.85 30.37
C LEU A 616 -3.75 -5.87 29.94
N TYR A 617 -4.86 -5.93 30.66
CA TYR A 617 -6.01 -6.80 30.41
C TYR A 617 -6.87 -6.39 29.22
N ALA A 618 -6.94 -5.11 28.86
CA ALA A 618 -7.68 -4.64 27.66
C ALA A 618 -6.97 -5.07 26.37
N LEU A 619 -5.64 -5.07 26.37
CA LEU A 619 -4.82 -5.57 25.26
C LEU A 619 -5.00 -7.08 25.02
N ALA A 620 -5.14 -7.85 26.10
CA ALA A 620 -5.33 -9.31 26.02
C ALA A 620 -6.70 -9.72 25.44
N SER A 621 -7.71 -8.86 25.52
CA SER A 621 -9.06 -9.13 24.99
C SER A 621 -9.21 -8.77 23.50
N VAL A 622 -8.32 -7.93 22.96
CA VAL A 622 -8.36 -7.48 21.55
C VAL A 622 -7.36 -8.25 20.68
N VAL A 623 -6.37 -8.91 21.30
CA VAL A 623 -5.46 -9.81 20.56
C VAL A 623 -6.23 -11.06 20.16
N PRO A 624 -6.39 -11.39 18.86
CA PRO A 624 -7.09 -12.59 18.44
C PRO A 624 -6.55 -13.85 19.14
N VAL A 625 -7.43 -14.81 19.41
CA VAL A 625 -7.08 -16.11 20.01
C VAL A 625 -5.96 -16.81 19.21
N ALA A 626 -5.86 -16.57 17.91
CA ALA A 626 -4.77 -17.04 17.04
C ALA A 626 -3.38 -16.51 17.44
N MET A 627 -3.29 -15.30 18.02
CA MET A 627 -2.04 -14.80 18.60
C MET A 627 -1.76 -15.37 19.99
N ARG A 628 -2.81 -15.82 20.72
CA ARG A 628 -2.64 -16.48 22.01
C ARG A 628 -2.18 -17.93 21.86
N GLY A 629 -2.50 -18.61 20.76
CA GLY A 629 -2.10 -19.99 20.47
C GLY A 629 -0.63 -20.15 20.05
N GLY A 630 0.04 -19.07 19.61
CA GLY A 630 1.46 -19.08 19.24
C GLY A 630 2.42 -19.10 20.44
N PHE A 631 1.93 -18.88 21.67
CA PHE A 631 2.72 -18.96 22.89
C PHE A 631 2.62 -20.33 23.61
N GLY A 632 1.86 -21.26 23.09
CA GLY A 632 1.66 -22.59 23.68
C GLY A 632 2.03 -23.70 22.69
N GLY A 633 3.13 -24.33 22.93
CA GLY A 633 3.62 -25.61 22.43
C GLY A 633 3.01 -26.21 21.16
N CYS A 634 3.85 -26.70 20.29
CA CYS A 634 3.49 -27.61 19.21
C CYS A 634 2.48 -28.68 19.71
N GLY A 635 1.29 -28.73 19.09
CA GLY A 635 0.25 -29.71 19.41
C GLY A 635 0.63 -31.18 19.18
N CYS A 636 1.90 -31.48 18.83
CA CYS A 636 2.47 -32.81 18.72
C CYS A 636 3.13 -33.34 20.02
N CYS A 637 3.26 -32.50 21.06
CA CYS A 637 3.81 -32.92 22.36
C CYS A 637 2.67 -33.14 23.36
N ALA A 638 2.03 -34.33 23.29
CA ALA A 638 0.94 -34.70 24.20
C ALA A 638 1.44 -35.25 25.56
N SER A 639 2.74 -35.20 25.86
CA SER A 639 3.26 -35.57 27.19
C SER A 639 4.66 -34.98 27.44
N PRO A 640 5.01 -34.65 28.71
CA PRO A 640 6.28 -34.04 29.08
C PRO A 640 7.52 -34.99 29.03
N SER A 641 7.41 -36.20 28.50
CA SER A 641 8.45 -37.21 28.56
C SER A 641 9.09 -37.60 27.22
N ASP A 642 8.79 -36.89 26.13
CA ASP A 642 9.35 -37.21 24.82
C ASP A 642 10.57 -36.34 24.49
N ALA A 643 11.76 -36.90 24.73
CA ALA A 643 13.05 -36.26 24.50
C ALA A 643 13.47 -36.20 23.02
N SER A 644 12.57 -36.51 22.07
CA SER A 644 12.86 -36.51 20.62
C SER A 644 12.56 -35.18 19.89
N CYS A 645 12.07 -34.17 20.60
CA CYS A 645 11.77 -32.85 20.05
C CYS A 645 12.92 -31.83 20.17
N ALA A 646 14.12 -32.25 20.51
CA ALA A 646 15.29 -31.37 20.61
C ALA A 646 16.08 -31.32 19.30
N ALA A 647 15.44 -30.95 18.18
CA ALA A 647 16.15 -30.50 16.99
C ALA A 647 16.00 -28.97 16.89
N PRO A 648 17.09 -28.20 16.89
CA PRO A 648 16.99 -26.74 16.66
C PRO A 648 16.52 -26.52 15.23
N GLY A 649 15.36 -25.89 15.04
CA GLY A 649 14.85 -25.50 13.73
C GLY A 649 13.35 -25.64 13.46
N ARG A 650 12.50 -25.97 14.41
CA ARG A 650 11.07 -26.21 14.14
C ARG A 650 10.05 -25.37 14.93
N VAL A 651 10.38 -24.22 15.42
CA VAL A 651 9.40 -23.34 16.10
C VAL A 651 9.59 -21.88 15.71
N ALA A 652 9.37 -21.53 14.45
CA ALA A 652 9.30 -20.13 14.04
C ALA A 652 8.17 -19.84 13.03
N GLY A 653 7.25 -20.77 12.80
CA GLY A 653 6.35 -20.76 11.63
C GLY A 653 5.05 -19.98 11.72
N ALA A 654 4.76 -19.16 12.75
CA ALA A 654 3.40 -18.61 12.87
C ALA A 654 3.26 -17.08 12.82
N MET A 655 4.32 -16.29 12.85
CA MET A 655 4.22 -14.82 12.87
C MET A 655 5.20 -14.09 11.96
N GLY A 656 5.68 -14.70 10.89
CA GLY A 656 6.48 -14.03 9.87
C GLY A 656 5.68 -12.94 9.15
N CYS A 657 6.20 -11.78 9.13
CA CYS A 657 6.18 -10.77 8.09
C CYS A 657 4.86 -10.20 7.56
N CYS A 658 3.96 -9.81 8.42
CA CYS A 658 3.24 -8.56 8.22
C CYS A 658 3.27 -7.81 9.54
N SER A 659 4.33 -7.04 9.75
CA SER A 659 4.47 -6.06 10.84
C SER A 659 3.28 -5.13 10.93
N THR A 660 2.61 -4.87 9.80
CA THR A 660 1.33 -4.19 9.74
C THR A 660 0.34 -4.77 10.71
N ASN A 661 0.25 -6.09 10.83
CA ASN A 661 -0.77 -6.70 11.67
C ASN A 661 -0.44 -6.57 13.16
N ALA A 662 0.79 -6.78 13.60
CA ALA A 662 1.11 -6.69 15.04
C ALA A 662 1.12 -5.24 15.55
N LEU A 663 1.77 -4.31 14.83
CA LEU A 663 1.73 -2.90 15.17
C LEU A 663 0.31 -2.33 15.03
N GLY A 664 -0.38 -2.65 13.95
CA GLY A 664 -1.75 -2.23 13.73
C GLY A 664 -2.71 -2.78 14.78
N TRP A 665 -2.56 -4.02 15.25
CA TRP A 665 -3.35 -4.55 16.36
C TRP A 665 -3.04 -3.85 17.68
N ALA A 666 -1.77 -3.54 17.95
CA ALA A 666 -1.40 -2.75 19.12
C ALA A 666 -1.95 -1.32 19.05
N VAL A 667 -1.88 -0.68 17.87
CA VAL A 667 -2.50 0.63 17.58
C VAL A 667 -4.01 0.57 17.73
N ALA A 668 -4.66 -0.47 17.21
CA ALA A 668 -6.10 -0.66 17.32
C ALA A 668 -6.57 -0.86 18.76
N ALA A 669 -5.81 -1.62 19.55
CA ALA A 669 -6.09 -1.84 20.96
C ALA A 669 -5.97 -0.54 21.76
N GLU A 670 -4.94 0.26 21.51
CA GLU A 670 -4.74 1.55 22.15
C GLU A 670 -5.82 2.57 21.74
N TRP A 671 -6.19 2.62 20.47
CA TRP A 671 -7.30 3.43 19.98
C TRP A 671 -8.61 3.05 20.65
N ALA A 672 -8.97 1.76 20.68
CA ALA A 672 -10.20 1.28 21.29
C ALA A 672 -10.26 1.53 22.81
N ALA A 673 -9.12 1.62 23.49
CA ALA A 673 -9.05 1.92 24.92
C ALA A 673 -9.23 3.42 25.25
N ARG A 674 -9.05 4.32 24.25
CA ARG A 674 -9.11 5.80 24.42
C ARG A 674 -10.38 6.43 23.84
N VAL A 675 -11.13 5.70 23.01
CA VAL A 675 -12.43 6.10 22.46
C VAL A 675 -13.56 5.42 23.24
#